data_1035da9c5b6f31aaaf7417f1e0acc331
#
_entry.id   1035da9c5b6f31aaaf7417f1e0acc331
#
_cell.length_a   1.000
_cell.length_b   1.000
_cell.length_c   1.000
_cell.angle_alpha   90.00
_cell.angle_beta   90.00
_cell.angle_gamma   90.00
#
_symmetry.space_group_name_H-M   'P 1'
#
loop_
_entity.id
_entity.type
_entity.pdbx_description
1 polymer ?
#
loop_
_entity_poly.entity_id
_entity_poly.type
_entity_poly.pdbx_seq_one_letter_code
_entity_poly.pdbx_strand_id
1 'polypeptide(L)'
;MDKTLYDRMDWAGIEELVYSEAADPHQLLGAHETEQGVLVQAFIPTAQQIQVKWNGTNYDMELADEAGFFAVLIPEKKLDCYTLVVTYDNGSVQEIGDPYAYGSQISEEKLKEFAAGVCYDIYESLGAHKRTIDGVDGVLFAVWAPCAMRVSVVGDFNLWDGRRHQMRRLGDSGVFELFIPGLEKGTVYKYEVKAANGDAMLKADPYGMYTEMRPNNASIVWDIDGYEWSDKIWMENREKTQGKDKPMSIYEVHLGSWVRKPLKTDETGNPVVGSEFYNYRELAVRLAQYVHEMGYTHVELLPVMEHPLDASWGYQVTGYYAPTSRYGTPEDFQYFMDYMHEHGIGVILDWVPAHFPKDLVGLACFDGTHVYEHADPRQGEHPHWGTLIYNYGRPQVSNFLIANALYWAEKFHADGIRMDAVASMLYLDYGKNDGEWIPNIYGGNENLEAVEFLKHLNSIFKKKYPGAVLIAEESTAWPEITGDVKEGSLGFDYKWNMGWMNDFLGYMQYDPYFRCHHYGELTFSMLYAYSEDFVLVFSHDEVVHGKGSMAGKMPGDTLEAKYSNLRAAYGYMMTHPGKKLLFMGQDFGQMSEWNESESLPWELLQYDKHSQTKAYVKALNELYYNNPALYAKDFHPDGFEWINCTNSKDNIVVFLRKTDRPEETLLITCNFAPVTHEKYRIGVPFAGKYKEILNSEDKKFGGSGIENPRVKTSKKEEADGRENSIEITLAPLGVQIFTCTPVKETAKKKTAKAAGKTAKANKKTNAKKPAKASEKAAAKTTRKPKA
;
A
#
# COMPACT_ATOMS: atom_id res chain seq x y z
N MET A 1 56.03 -25.16 -1.62
CA MET A 1 55.49 -24.63 -0.34
C MET A 1 56.44 -24.93 0.78
N ASP A 2 56.75 -23.95 1.65
CA ASP A 2 57.52 -24.14 2.86
C ASP A 2 56.81 -25.18 3.77
N LYS A 3 57.64 -26.10 4.38
CA LYS A 3 57.11 -27.15 5.26
C LYS A 3 56.39 -26.58 6.48
N THR A 4 56.88 -25.45 7.03
CA THR A 4 56.27 -24.79 8.18
C THR A 4 54.87 -24.26 7.87
N LEU A 5 54.68 -23.76 6.65
CA LEU A 5 53.37 -23.29 6.15
C LEU A 5 52.45 -24.49 5.89
N TYR A 6 52.98 -25.55 5.24
CA TYR A 6 52.21 -26.77 4.91
C TYR A 6 51.61 -27.44 6.15
N ASP A 7 52.42 -27.57 7.22
CA ASP A 7 52.00 -28.25 8.47
C ASP A 7 50.95 -27.49 9.26
N ARG A 8 50.61 -26.21 8.87
CA ARG A 8 49.60 -25.33 9.50
C ARG A 8 48.32 -25.19 8.74
N MET A 9 48.30 -25.67 7.50
CA MET A 9 47.15 -25.56 6.63
C MET A 9 46.05 -26.55 7.07
N ASP A 10 44.85 -26.11 7.18
CA ASP A 10 43.66 -26.96 7.27
C ASP A 10 43.25 -27.43 5.86
N TRP A 11 43.88 -28.54 5.44
CA TRP A 11 43.64 -29.06 4.09
C TRP A 11 42.23 -29.52 3.85
N ALA A 12 41.52 -29.99 4.88
CA ALA A 12 40.10 -30.35 4.77
C ALA A 12 39.22 -29.13 4.55
N GLY A 13 39.46 -28.07 5.32
CA GLY A 13 38.75 -26.78 5.14
C GLY A 13 39.06 -26.13 3.81
N ILE A 14 40.29 -26.24 3.30
CA ILE A 14 40.67 -25.74 1.95
C ILE A 14 39.87 -26.50 0.88
N GLU A 15 39.79 -27.83 0.97
CA GLU A 15 38.99 -28.64 0.05
C GLU A 15 37.51 -28.22 0.07
N GLU A 16 36.89 -28.09 1.27
CA GLU A 16 35.51 -27.61 1.41
C GLU A 16 35.32 -26.22 0.77
N LEU A 17 36.25 -25.28 1.00
CA LEU A 17 36.20 -23.95 0.42
C LEU A 17 36.30 -23.97 -1.11
N VAL A 18 37.26 -24.72 -1.67
CA VAL A 18 37.47 -24.83 -3.12
C VAL A 18 36.24 -25.44 -3.79
N TYR A 19 35.61 -26.44 -3.18
CA TYR A 19 34.38 -27.04 -3.67
C TYR A 19 33.13 -26.21 -3.32
N SER A 20 33.32 -25.07 -2.65
CA SER A 20 32.21 -24.17 -2.26
C SER A 20 31.21 -24.83 -1.31
N GLU A 21 31.70 -25.52 -0.29
CA GLU A 21 30.91 -26.23 0.73
C GLU A 21 31.22 -25.68 2.15
N ALA A 22 32.18 -24.78 2.29
CA ALA A 22 32.53 -24.17 3.58
C ALA A 22 31.38 -23.30 4.10
N ALA A 23 30.89 -23.59 5.30
CA ALA A 23 29.82 -22.83 5.95
C ALA A 23 30.30 -21.45 6.43
N ASP A 24 31.56 -21.35 6.84
CA ASP A 24 32.15 -20.09 7.30
C ASP A 24 33.58 -19.92 6.71
N PRO A 25 33.66 -19.25 5.56
CA PRO A 25 34.95 -18.97 4.91
C PRO A 25 35.94 -18.16 5.77
N HIS A 26 35.44 -17.36 6.75
CA HIS A 26 36.28 -16.55 7.61
C HIS A 26 37.07 -17.37 8.64
N GLN A 27 36.72 -18.62 8.86
CA GLN A 27 37.56 -19.51 9.68
C GLN A 27 38.87 -19.88 9.02
N LEU A 28 38.90 -19.77 7.70
CA LEU A 28 40.05 -20.13 6.90
C LEU A 28 40.70 -18.91 6.23
N LEU A 29 39.90 -18.10 5.50
CA LEU A 29 40.38 -16.93 4.79
C LEU A 29 40.60 -15.73 5.73
N GLY A 30 41.45 -14.79 5.29
CA GLY A 30 41.85 -13.65 6.10
C GLY A 30 43.12 -13.84 6.86
N ALA A 31 43.33 -13.06 7.92
CA ALA A 31 44.52 -13.06 8.76
C ALA A 31 44.22 -13.71 10.14
N HIS A 32 44.93 -14.79 10.44
CA HIS A 32 44.75 -15.56 11.67
C HIS A 32 46.03 -15.53 12.52
N GLU A 33 45.91 -15.13 13.79
CA GLU A 33 47.03 -15.10 14.73
C GLU A 33 47.45 -16.54 15.10
N THR A 34 48.74 -16.83 15.04
CA THR A 34 49.33 -18.10 15.44
C THR A 34 50.48 -17.87 16.40
N GLU A 35 51.01 -18.91 17.04
CA GLU A 35 52.17 -18.81 17.93
C GLU A 35 53.46 -18.28 17.25
N GLN A 36 53.55 -18.40 15.92
CA GLN A 36 54.76 -18.06 15.15
C GLN A 36 54.61 -16.88 14.19
N GLY A 37 53.46 -16.27 14.20
CA GLY A 37 53.12 -15.12 13.33
C GLY A 37 51.68 -15.13 12.92
N VAL A 38 51.34 -14.31 11.94
CA VAL A 38 50.00 -14.23 11.36
C VAL A 38 49.97 -15.02 10.04
N LEU A 39 49.07 -16.01 9.98
CA LEU A 39 48.81 -16.77 8.76
C LEU A 39 47.74 -16.02 7.98
N VAL A 40 48.09 -15.51 6.77
CA VAL A 40 47.17 -14.89 5.85
C VAL A 40 46.84 -15.86 4.73
N GLN A 41 45.53 -16.06 4.48
CA GLN A 41 45.04 -17.01 3.48
C GLN A 41 44.02 -16.29 2.56
N ALA A 42 44.16 -16.50 1.26
CA ALA A 42 43.27 -15.90 0.25
C ALA A 42 42.91 -16.94 -0.83
N PHE A 43 41.63 -16.88 -1.30
CA PHE A 43 41.15 -17.71 -2.39
C PHE A 43 40.67 -16.83 -3.55
N ILE A 44 41.50 -16.75 -4.60
CA ILE A 44 41.22 -15.96 -5.81
C ILE A 44 41.53 -16.82 -7.04
N PRO A 45 40.57 -17.55 -7.61
CA PRO A 45 40.78 -18.53 -8.69
C PRO A 45 41.46 -18.01 -9.95
N THR A 46 41.37 -16.71 -10.22
CA THR A 46 41.98 -16.06 -11.41
C THR A 46 43.30 -15.37 -11.12
N ALA A 47 43.82 -15.51 -9.91
CA ALA A 47 45.11 -14.91 -9.54
C ALA A 47 46.28 -15.78 -9.98
N GLN A 48 47.27 -15.16 -10.61
CA GLN A 48 48.58 -15.77 -10.90
C GLN A 48 49.54 -15.63 -9.72
N GLN A 49 49.43 -14.46 -9.01
CA GLN A 49 50.26 -14.15 -7.85
C GLN A 49 49.49 -13.24 -6.90
N ILE A 50 49.67 -13.43 -5.61
CA ILE A 50 49.11 -12.56 -4.55
C ILE A 50 50.25 -12.15 -3.60
N GLN A 51 50.25 -10.87 -3.18
CA GLN A 51 51.11 -10.36 -2.12
C GLN A 51 50.26 -9.72 -1.03
N VAL A 52 50.60 -9.92 0.22
CA VAL A 52 50.05 -9.12 1.32
C VAL A 52 50.87 -7.85 1.45
N LYS A 53 50.25 -6.69 1.34
CA LYS A 53 50.87 -5.40 1.54
C LYS A 53 50.47 -4.87 2.93
N TRP A 54 51.48 -4.71 3.77
CA TRP A 54 51.34 -4.25 5.14
C TRP A 54 52.47 -3.33 5.56
N ASN A 55 52.18 -2.17 6.13
CA ASN A 55 53.17 -1.18 6.57
C ASN A 55 54.25 -0.85 5.53
N GLY A 56 53.86 -0.80 4.24
CA GLY A 56 54.77 -0.51 3.13
C GLY A 56 55.65 -1.69 2.70
N THR A 57 55.49 -2.87 3.26
CA THR A 57 56.16 -4.11 2.88
C THR A 57 55.23 -5.05 2.18
N ASN A 58 55.71 -5.68 1.10
CA ASN A 58 54.94 -6.72 0.37
C ASN A 58 55.49 -8.10 0.75
N TYR A 59 54.62 -8.99 1.15
CA TYR A 59 54.90 -10.39 1.47
C TYR A 59 54.31 -11.29 0.40
N ASP A 60 55.14 -12.04 -0.34
CA ASP A 60 54.68 -12.98 -1.37
C ASP A 60 53.91 -14.13 -0.74
N MET A 61 52.73 -14.41 -1.26
CA MET A 61 51.96 -15.61 -0.86
C MET A 61 52.33 -16.79 -1.74
N GLU A 62 52.40 -17.97 -1.15
CA GLU A 62 52.65 -19.21 -1.85
C GLU A 62 51.32 -19.81 -2.35
N LEU A 63 51.26 -20.29 -3.59
CA LEU A 63 50.14 -21.06 -4.10
C LEU A 63 50.07 -22.40 -3.37
N ALA A 64 49.00 -22.61 -2.60
CA ALA A 64 48.76 -23.81 -1.80
C ALA A 64 47.92 -24.85 -2.54
N ASP A 65 46.93 -24.39 -3.32
CA ASP A 65 46.06 -25.21 -4.15
C ASP A 65 45.93 -24.59 -5.56
N GLU A 66 45.99 -25.43 -6.58
CA GLU A 66 45.93 -24.99 -8.01
C GLU A 66 44.63 -24.35 -8.40
N ALA A 67 43.55 -24.49 -7.60
CA ALA A 67 42.30 -23.78 -7.78
C ALA A 67 42.39 -22.26 -7.50
N GLY A 68 43.53 -21.79 -6.96
CA GLY A 68 43.81 -20.39 -6.65
C GLY A 68 43.77 -20.06 -5.17
N PHE A 69 44.12 -21.03 -4.31
CA PHE A 69 44.29 -20.82 -2.89
C PHE A 69 45.74 -20.47 -2.55
N PHE A 70 45.95 -19.31 -1.91
CA PHE A 70 47.22 -18.76 -1.56
C PHE A 70 47.39 -18.59 -0.05
N ALA A 71 48.61 -18.75 0.48
CA ALA A 71 48.89 -18.55 1.89
C ALA A 71 50.27 -17.96 2.13
N VAL A 72 50.45 -17.23 3.23
CA VAL A 72 51.72 -16.74 3.74
C VAL A 72 51.72 -16.67 5.26
N LEU A 73 52.82 -17.02 5.88
CA LEU A 73 53.07 -16.82 7.31
C LEU A 73 53.94 -15.58 7.52
N ILE A 74 53.38 -14.51 8.08
CA ILE A 74 54.08 -13.25 8.34
C ILE A 74 54.57 -13.28 9.79
N PRO A 75 55.90 -13.04 10.05
CA PRO A 75 56.45 -13.17 11.39
C PRO A 75 56.12 -11.96 12.29
N GLU A 76 54.85 -11.61 12.39
CA GLU A 76 54.31 -10.52 13.19
C GLU A 76 53.20 -11.05 14.12
N LYS A 77 52.97 -10.36 15.23
CA LYS A 77 51.95 -10.80 16.22
C LYS A 77 50.53 -10.50 15.75
N LYS A 78 50.33 -9.39 15.02
CA LYS A 78 49.03 -8.94 14.54
C LYS A 78 49.23 -8.09 13.28
N LEU A 79 48.32 -8.15 12.36
CA LEU A 79 48.23 -7.23 11.23
C LEU A 79 47.03 -6.29 11.42
N ASP A 80 47.30 -4.99 11.39
CA ASP A 80 46.27 -3.99 11.34
C ASP A 80 46.10 -3.56 9.87
N CYS A 81 44.90 -3.43 9.36
CA CYS A 81 44.59 -2.89 7.99
C CYS A 81 45.66 -3.25 6.91
N TYR A 82 45.57 -4.41 6.37
CA TYR A 82 46.40 -4.82 5.22
C TYR A 82 45.58 -4.85 3.93
N THR A 83 46.30 -4.89 2.77
CA THR A 83 45.65 -5.09 1.46
C THR A 83 46.30 -6.26 0.75
N LEU A 84 45.62 -6.79 -0.26
CA LEU A 84 46.11 -7.81 -1.17
C LEU A 84 46.45 -7.16 -2.52
N VAL A 85 47.69 -7.36 -2.97
CA VAL A 85 48.13 -6.97 -4.33
C VAL A 85 48.04 -8.23 -5.19
N VAL A 86 47.05 -8.24 -6.07
CA VAL A 86 46.73 -9.42 -6.91
C VAL A 86 47.16 -9.19 -8.33
N THR A 87 47.99 -10.08 -8.86
CA THR A 87 48.31 -10.17 -10.27
C THR A 87 47.46 -11.26 -10.91
N TYR A 88 46.65 -10.89 -11.88
CA TYR A 88 45.74 -11.80 -12.57
C TYR A 88 46.36 -12.46 -13.79
N ASP A 89 45.81 -13.54 -14.31
CA ASP A 89 46.25 -14.29 -15.46
C ASP A 89 46.37 -13.45 -16.74
N ASN A 90 45.58 -12.38 -16.85
CA ASN A 90 45.65 -11.43 -17.96
C ASN A 90 46.79 -10.38 -17.82
N GLY A 91 47.58 -10.47 -16.75
CA GLY A 91 48.66 -9.56 -16.44
C GLY A 91 48.26 -8.25 -15.77
N SER A 92 46.99 -8.04 -15.47
CA SER A 92 46.53 -6.86 -14.69
C SER A 92 46.92 -7.01 -13.22
N VAL A 93 47.23 -5.89 -12.56
CA VAL A 93 47.57 -5.84 -11.14
C VAL A 93 46.56 -4.94 -10.42
N GLN A 94 45.97 -5.42 -9.34
CA GLN A 94 45.04 -4.64 -8.53
C GLN A 94 45.45 -4.74 -7.05
N GLU A 95 45.29 -3.63 -6.33
CA GLU A 95 45.36 -3.61 -4.89
C GLU A 95 43.93 -3.60 -4.36
N ILE A 96 43.54 -4.61 -3.59
CA ILE A 96 42.17 -4.80 -3.04
C ILE A 96 42.24 -4.96 -1.53
N GLY A 97 41.16 -4.51 -0.83
CA GLY A 97 40.98 -4.90 0.57
C GLY A 97 40.59 -6.36 0.68
N ASP A 98 40.98 -7.01 1.76
CA ASP A 98 40.57 -8.39 2.05
C ASP A 98 39.17 -8.43 2.71
N PRO A 99 38.13 -9.00 2.06
CA PRO A 99 36.80 -9.08 2.64
C PRO A 99 36.72 -9.91 3.93
N TYR A 100 37.68 -10.82 4.11
CA TYR A 100 37.72 -11.77 5.22
C TYR A 100 38.46 -11.24 6.47
N ALA A 101 38.95 -9.99 6.40
CA ALA A 101 39.62 -9.34 7.52
C ALA A 101 38.67 -8.83 8.61
N TYR A 102 37.36 -8.85 8.37
CA TYR A 102 36.36 -8.19 9.23
C TYR A 102 35.48 -9.19 10.01
N GLY A 103 35.22 -8.86 11.25
CA GLY A 103 34.34 -9.64 12.13
C GLY A 103 32.87 -9.54 11.73
N SER A 104 32.01 -10.35 12.41
CA SER A 104 30.55 -10.29 12.20
C SER A 104 30.00 -8.93 12.57
N GLN A 105 29.06 -8.43 11.77
CA GLN A 105 28.46 -7.10 11.91
C GLN A 105 27.02 -7.19 12.48
N ILE A 106 26.30 -8.27 12.23
CA ILE A 106 24.94 -8.45 12.72
C ILE A 106 24.98 -9.12 14.08
N SER A 107 24.36 -8.49 15.08
CA SER A 107 24.37 -8.99 16.45
C SER A 107 23.48 -10.22 16.61
N GLU A 108 23.84 -11.09 17.56
CA GLU A 108 23.01 -12.25 17.93
C GLU A 108 21.59 -11.84 18.41
N GLU A 109 21.48 -10.70 19.08
CA GLU A 109 20.18 -10.19 19.55
C GLU A 109 19.26 -9.90 18.36
N LYS A 110 19.77 -9.21 17.34
CA LYS A 110 19.00 -8.90 16.12
C LYS A 110 18.60 -10.16 15.35
N LEU A 111 19.50 -11.15 15.29
CA LEU A 111 19.18 -12.46 14.70
C LEU A 111 18.08 -13.21 15.48
N LYS A 112 18.06 -13.11 16.81
CA LYS A 112 17.01 -13.69 17.66
C LYS A 112 15.67 -12.99 17.47
N GLU A 113 15.65 -11.65 17.37
CA GLU A 113 14.44 -10.89 17.06
C GLU A 113 13.89 -11.23 15.67
N PHE A 114 14.77 -11.38 14.67
CA PHE A 114 14.38 -11.80 13.33
C PHE A 114 13.80 -13.21 13.32
N ALA A 115 14.44 -14.15 14.01
CA ALA A 115 13.93 -15.52 14.16
C ALA A 115 12.57 -15.57 14.86
N ALA A 116 12.29 -14.62 15.75
CA ALA A 116 11.01 -14.49 16.45
C ALA A 116 9.94 -13.70 15.64
N GLY A 117 10.30 -13.11 14.46
CA GLY A 117 9.37 -12.36 13.63
C GLY A 117 9.07 -10.94 14.11
N VAL A 118 9.93 -10.36 14.96
CA VAL A 118 9.69 -9.04 15.60
C VAL A 118 10.81 -8.02 15.36
N CYS A 119 11.72 -8.29 14.44
CA CYS A 119 12.77 -7.36 14.03
C CYS A 119 12.24 -6.42 12.93
N TYR A 120 11.55 -5.36 13.32
CA TYR A 120 10.82 -4.51 12.38
C TYR A 120 11.70 -3.59 11.55
N ASP A 121 12.96 -3.44 11.88
CA ASP A 121 13.98 -2.69 11.17
C ASP A 121 15.04 -3.61 10.53
N ILE A 122 14.68 -4.86 10.24
CA ILE A 122 15.61 -5.86 9.69
C ILE A 122 16.26 -5.41 8.37
N TYR A 123 15.57 -4.57 7.60
CA TYR A 123 16.07 -3.98 6.36
C TYR A 123 17.27 -3.03 6.55
N GLU A 124 17.59 -2.63 7.79
CA GLU A 124 18.81 -1.91 8.14
C GLU A 124 20.04 -2.84 8.26
N SER A 125 19.81 -4.16 8.26
CA SER A 125 20.82 -5.19 8.45
C SER A 125 20.91 -6.16 7.28
N LEU A 126 19.75 -6.61 6.75
CA LEU A 126 19.71 -7.43 5.53
C LEU A 126 19.63 -6.53 4.31
N GLY A 127 20.25 -6.96 3.22
CA GLY A 127 20.42 -6.17 2.03
C GLY A 127 21.90 -5.79 1.80
N ALA A 128 22.12 -4.70 1.07
CA ALA A 128 23.47 -4.16 0.78
C ALA A 128 23.58 -2.74 1.35
N HIS A 129 24.41 -2.59 2.39
CA HIS A 129 24.53 -1.33 3.14
C HIS A 129 25.95 -0.78 3.06
N LYS A 130 26.10 0.47 2.64
CA LYS A 130 27.37 1.18 2.76
C LYS A 130 27.74 1.32 4.23
N ARG A 131 28.96 0.87 4.60
CA ARG A 131 29.47 0.92 5.98
C ARG A 131 30.95 1.34 5.97
N THR A 132 31.37 1.94 7.07
CA THR A 132 32.78 2.14 7.39
C THR A 132 33.12 1.23 8.55
N ILE A 133 33.92 0.20 8.33
CA ILE A 133 34.34 -0.78 9.36
C ILE A 133 35.84 -0.68 9.54
N ASP A 134 36.28 -0.50 10.77
CA ASP A 134 37.72 -0.31 11.14
C ASP A 134 38.42 0.80 10.32
N GLY A 135 37.65 1.84 9.93
CA GLY A 135 38.14 2.98 9.16
C GLY A 135 38.23 2.71 7.64
N VAL A 136 37.70 1.60 7.16
CA VAL A 136 37.66 1.24 5.74
C VAL A 136 36.20 1.31 5.23
N ASP A 137 36.02 2.07 4.15
CA ASP A 137 34.71 2.18 3.47
C ASP A 137 34.48 0.97 2.59
N GLY A 138 33.23 0.49 2.55
CA GLY A 138 32.81 -0.63 1.73
C GLY A 138 31.31 -0.88 1.84
N VAL A 139 30.89 -2.07 1.43
CA VAL A 139 29.50 -2.50 1.46
C VAL A 139 29.37 -3.80 2.26
N LEU A 140 28.48 -3.79 3.26
CA LEU A 140 28.03 -4.98 3.96
C LEU A 140 26.87 -5.58 3.21
N PHE A 141 27.00 -6.83 2.77
CA PHE A 141 25.94 -7.63 2.17
C PHE A 141 25.43 -8.64 3.19
N ALA A 142 24.12 -8.77 3.32
CA ALA A 142 23.53 -9.78 4.16
C ALA A 142 22.19 -10.29 3.60
N VAL A 143 21.97 -11.61 3.66
CA VAL A 143 20.78 -12.25 3.12
C VAL A 143 20.38 -13.48 3.92
N TRP A 144 19.08 -13.74 4.00
CA TRP A 144 18.53 -14.92 4.64
C TRP A 144 18.26 -16.02 3.63
N ALA A 145 18.98 -17.14 3.76
CA ALA A 145 18.91 -18.31 2.88
C ALA A 145 19.14 -19.59 3.71
N PRO A 146 18.17 -20.00 4.55
CA PRO A 146 18.40 -20.94 5.66
C PRO A 146 18.84 -22.35 5.23
N CYS A 147 18.50 -22.79 4.02
CA CYS A 147 18.84 -24.10 3.49
C CYS A 147 19.94 -24.05 2.40
N ALA A 148 20.50 -22.87 2.13
CA ALA A 148 21.61 -22.74 1.20
C ALA A 148 22.86 -23.44 1.76
N MET A 149 23.59 -24.14 0.88
CA MET A 149 24.93 -24.67 1.18
C MET A 149 25.95 -23.53 1.24
N ARG A 150 25.88 -22.60 0.27
CA ARG A 150 26.73 -21.42 0.17
C ARG A 150 25.95 -20.25 -0.42
N VAL A 151 26.28 -19.04 0.00
CA VAL A 151 25.87 -17.80 -0.67
C VAL A 151 27.12 -16.99 -0.99
N SER A 152 27.18 -16.41 -2.19
CA SER A 152 28.26 -15.49 -2.60
C SER A 152 27.67 -14.23 -3.19
N VAL A 153 28.36 -13.10 -3.01
CA VAL A 153 28.03 -11.85 -3.71
C VAL A 153 28.73 -11.83 -5.05
N VAL A 154 28.01 -11.59 -6.13
CA VAL A 154 28.56 -11.55 -7.50
C VAL A 154 28.15 -10.26 -8.21
N GLY A 155 29.07 -9.77 -9.05
CA GLY A 155 28.90 -8.57 -9.84
C GLY A 155 30.13 -8.34 -10.75
N ASP A 156 30.19 -7.21 -11.45
CA ASP A 156 31.32 -6.89 -12.33
C ASP A 156 32.64 -6.82 -11.55
N PHE A 157 32.63 -6.46 -10.28
CA PHE A 157 33.78 -6.36 -9.40
C PHE A 157 34.52 -7.71 -9.19
N ASN A 158 33.86 -8.82 -9.46
CA ASN A 158 34.46 -10.16 -9.37
C ASN A 158 34.16 -11.04 -10.60
N LEU A 159 33.79 -10.39 -11.73
CA LEU A 159 33.46 -11.07 -12.99
C LEU A 159 32.32 -12.07 -12.89
N TRP A 160 31.37 -11.85 -11.94
CA TRP A 160 30.26 -12.72 -11.66
C TRP A 160 30.63 -14.15 -11.23
N ASP A 161 31.84 -14.32 -10.67
CA ASP A 161 32.38 -15.61 -10.21
C ASP A 161 32.02 -15.84 -8.74
N GLY A 162 31.06 -16.73 -8.48
CA GLY A 162 30.57 -17.06 -7.13
C GLY A 162 31.56 -17.85 -6.25
N ARG A 163 32.72 -18.29 -6.80
CA ARG A 163 33.79 -18.87 -5.99
C ARG A 163 34.52 -17.81 -5.17
N ARG A 164 34.46 -16.55 -5.61
CA ARG A 164 34.97 -15.38 -4.91
C ARG A 164 33.91 -14.85 -3.97
N HIS A 165 34.23 -14.07 -3.00
CA HIS A 165 33.30 -13.38 -2.10
C HIS A 165 32.20 -14.31 -1.52
N GLN A 166 32.61 -15.51 -1.07
CA GLN A 166 31.74 -16.42 -0.34
C GLN A 166 31.42 -15.84 1.04
N MET A 167 30.15 -15.83 1.41
CA MET A 167 29.65 -15.23 2.65
C MET A 167 29.72 -16.23 3.81
N ARG A 168 29.96 -15.76 5.04
CA ARG A 168 29.83 -16.58 6.23
C ARG A 168 28.39 -16.73 6.65
N ARG A 169 28.03 -17.90 7.11
CA ARG A 169 26.77 -18.18 7.77
C ARG A 169 26.85 -17.79 9.25
N LEU A 170 25.87 -17.04 9.75
CA LEU A 170 25.80 -16.61 11.14
C LEU A 170 25.12 -17.67 12.00
N GLY A 171 25.86 -18.68 12.44
CA GLY A 171 25.35 -19.80 13.23
C GLY A 171 24.16 -20.50 12.58
N ASP A 172 23.13 -20.78 13.37
CA ASP A 172 21.89 -21.46 12.91
C ASP A 172 20.81 -20.52 12.42
N SER A 173 21.08 -19.21 12.31
CA SER A 173 20.09 -18.20 11.90
C SER A 173 19.64 -18.35 10.45
N GLY A 174 20.47 -18.97 9.59
CA GLY A 174 20.28 -19.01 8.15
C GLY A 174 20.60 -17.69 7.45
N VAL A 175 21.14 -16.69 8.16
CA VAL A 175 21.62 -15.43 7.59
C VAL A 175 23.07 -15.59 7.19
N PHE A 176 23.39 -15.10 5.98
CA PHE A 176 24.75 -15.00 5.45
C PHE A 176 25.16 -13.53 5.38
N GLU A 177 26.41 -13.21 5.72
CA GLU A 177 26.95 -11.86 5.60
C GLU A 177 28.37 -11.82 5.04
N LEU A 178 28.75 -10.72 4.40
CA LEU A 178 30.10 -10.39 3.96
C LEU A 178 30.26 -8.88 3.80
N PHE A 179 31.31 -8.32 4.37
CA PHE A 179 31.73 -6.95 4.08
C PHE A 179 32.78 -6.96 2.96
N ILE A 180 32.53 -6.17 1.89
CA ILE A 180 33.45 -6.05 0.76
C ILE A 180 33.99 -4.62 0.73
N PRO A 181 35.28 -4.43 1.06
CA PRO A 181 35.93 -3.12 1.04
C PRO A 181 35.98 -2.52 -0.37
N GLY A 182 35.86 -1.18 -0.44
CA GLY A 182 36.05 -0.41 -1.67
C GLY A 182 34.88 -0.43 -2.65
N LEU A 183 33.81 -1.17 -2.36
CA LEU A 183 32.55 -1.06 -3.13
C LEU A 183 31.77 0.19 -2.73
N GLU A 184 31.07 0.77 -3.70
CA GLU A 184 30.39 2.05 -3.56
C GLU A 184 28.93 1.98 -4.02
N LYS A 185 28.17 3.04 -3.74
CA LYS A 185 26.82 3.28 -4.28
C LYS A 185 26.85 3.17 -5.82
N GLY A 186 25.88 2.45 -6.38
CA GLY A 186 25.78 2.19 -7.81
C GLY A 186 26.37 0.85 -8.23
N THR A 187 27.04 0.10 -7.33
CA THR A 187 27.53 -1.25 -7.63
C THR A 187 26.37 -2.19 -7.92
N VAL A 188 26.41 -2.83 -9.07
CA VAL A 188 25.43 -3.84 -9.51
C VAL A 188 25.85 -5.21 -8.98
N TYR A 189 24.90 -5.94 -8.38
CA TYR A 189 25.16 -7.23 -7.76
C TYR A 189 23.96 -8.17 -7.77
N LYS A 190 24.25 -9.46 -7.57
CA LYS A 190 23.30 -10.51 -7.18
C LYS A 190 23.90 -11.39 -6.10
N TYR A 191 23.05 -12.22 -5.49
CA TYR A 191 23.52 -13.36 -4.74
C TYR A 191 23.58 -14.61 -5.63
N GLU A 192 24.71 -15.30 -5.65
CA GLU A 192 24.78 -16.66 -6.16
C GLU A 192 24.56 -17.61 -5.00
N VAL A 193 23.43 -18.29 -5.03
CA VAL A 193 22.99 -19.23 -3.99
C VAL A 193 23.21 -20.64 -4.48
N LYS A 194 24.08 -21.41 -3.79
CA LYS A 194 24.28 -22.83 -4.00
C LYS A 194 23.33 -23.61 -3.11
N ALA A 195 22.37 -24.30 -3.74
CA ALA A 195 21.41 -25.14 -3.02
C ALA A 195 22.05 -26.45 -2.53
N ALA A 196 21.38 -27.13 -1.61
CA ALA A 196 21.84 -28.40 -1.03
C ALA A 196 22.01 -29.54 -2.06
N ASN A 197 21.33 -29.46 -3.21
CA ASN A 197 21.50 -30.40 -4.34
C ASN A 197 22.71 -30.08 -5.24
N GLY A 198 23.43 -29.00 -4.95
CA GLY A 198 24.61 -28.54 -5.70
C GLY A 198 24.31 -27.54 -6.83
N ASP A 199 23.04 -27.27 -7.15
CA ASP A 199 22.68 -26.28 -8.16
C ASP A 199 22.99 -24.86 -7.67
N ALA A 200 23.58 -24.03 -8.52
CA ALA A 200 23.83 -22.62 -8.24
C ALA A 200 22.83 -21.74 -9.00
N MET A 201 22.22 -20.79 -8.32
CA MET A 201 21.21 -19.89 -8.83
C MET A 201 21.58 -18.44 -8.56
N LEU A 202 21.29 -17.55 -9.53
CA LEU A 202 21.44 -16.11 -9.33
C LEU A 202 20.12 -15.53 -8.83
N LYS A 203 20.16 -14.86 -7.65
CA LYS A 203 19.04 -14.24 -6.98
C LYS A 203 19.23 -12.73 -6.84
N ALA A 204 18.19 -11.96 -7.10
CA ALA A 204 18.14 -10.57 -6.69
C ALA A 204 18.06 -10.49 -5.15
N ASP A 205 18.47 -9.37 -4.59
CA ASP A 205 18.41 -9.16 -3.15
C ASP A 205 16.95 -8.92 -2.70
N PRO A 206 16.39 -9.73 -1.79
CA PRO A 206 15.05 -9.52 -1.27
C PRO A 206 14.86 -8.17 -0.56
N TYR A 207 15.93 -7.59 -0.01
CA TYR A 207 15.95 -6.30 0.68
C TYR A 207 16.60 -5.20 -0.15
N GLY A 208 16.90 -5.44 -1.44
CA GLY A 208 17.50 -4.47 -2.32
C GLY A 208 16.65 -3.21 -2.47
N MET A 209 17.25 -2.04 -2.22
CA MET A 209 16.56 -0.74 -2.23
C MET A 209 16.48 -0.09 -3.62
N TYR A 210 17.23 -0.63 -4.60
CA TYR A 210 17.20 -0.19 -5.98
C TYR A 210 17.59 -1.35 -6.91
N THR A 211 17.11 -1.31 -8.15
CA THR A 211 17.34 -2.36 -9.15
C THR A 211 17.69 -1.77 -10.51
N GLU A 212 18.28 -2.59 -11.36
CA GLU A 212 18.43 -2.23 -12.77
C GLU A 212 17.08 -2.04 -13.46
N MET A 213 17.06 -1.23 -14.51
CA MET A 213 15.93 -1.12 -15.43
C MET A 213 15.76 -2.44 -16.19
N ARG A 214 14.50 -2.90 -16.27
CA ARG A 214 14.17 -4.07 -17.09
C ARG A 214 14.67 -3.92 -18.55
N PRO A 215 15.09 -4.99 -19.24
CA PRO A 215 14.96 -6.41 -18.89
C PRO A 215 16.00 -6.91 -17.90
N ASN A 216 16.96 -6.07 -17.50
CA ASN A 216 17.90 -6.42 -16.45
C ASN A 216 17.18 -6.53 -15.10
N ASN A 217 17.79 -7.25 -14.15
CA ASN A 217 17.12 -7.59 -12.90
C ASN A 217 18.10 -7.79 -11.72
N ALA A 218 19.30 -7.19 -11.80
CA ALA A 218 20.20 -7.18 -10.67
C ALA A 218 19.82 -6.07 -9.67
N SER A 219 20.19 -6.27 -8.42
CA SER A 219 20.11 -5.24 -7.39
C SER A 219 21.27 -4.27 -7.53
N ILE A 220 21.07 -3.05 -7.07
CA ILE A 220 22.06 -1.98 -7.08
C ILE A 220 22.27 -1.50 -5.64
N VAL A 221 23.52 -1.44 -5.20
CA VAL A 221 23.86 -0.86 -3.90
C VAL A 221 23.37 0.58 -3.86
N TRP A 222 22.46 0.89 -2.95
CA TRP A 222 21.86 2.21 -2.85
C TRP A 222 21.72 2.65 -1.38
N ASP A 223 21.78 3.96 -1.15
CA ASP A 223 21.58 4.58 0.15
C ASP A 223 20.46 5.62 0.00
N ILE A 224 19.44 5.54 0.83
CA ILE A 224 18.24 6.39 0.79
C ILE A 224 18.13 7.33 1.98
N ASP A 225 19.05 7.25 2.95
CA ASP A 225 18.98 8.03 4.19
C ASP A 225 19.46 9.48 4.03
N GLY A 226 20.04 9.83 2.86
CA GLY A 226 20.58 11.15 2.57
C GLY A 226 19.56 12.18 2.06
N TYR A 227 18.27 11.84 1.92
CA TYR A 227 17.26 12.77 1.42
C TYR A 227 16.83 13.79 2.51
N GLU A 228 16.82 15.07 2.17
CA GLU A 228 16.38 16.15 3.06
C GLU A 228 14.88 16.43 2.84
N TRP A 229 14.03 15.98 3.77
CA TRP A 229 12.58 16.13 3.71
C TRP A 229 12.10 17.55 4.04
N SER A 230 11.15 18.06 3.26
CA SER A 230 10.47 19.36 3.48
C SER A 230 9.09 19.21 4.11
N ASP A 231 8.53 18.01 4.18
CA ASP A 231 7.16 17.68 4.56
C ASP A 231 6.87 17.64 6.07
N LYS A 232 7.75 18.14 6.89
CA LYS A 232 7.63 18.10 8.36
C LYS A 232 6.27 18.58 8.88
N ILE A 233 5.70 19.65 8.29
CA ILE A 233 4.40 20.19 8.70
C ILE A 233 3.28 19.19 8.40
N TRP A 234 3.36 18.49 7.26
CA TRP A 234 2.43 17.45 6.87
C TRP A 234 2.49 16.31 7.88
N MET A 235 3.66 15.75 8.13
CA MET A 235 3.88 14.63 9.05
C MET A 235 3.40 14.92 10.48
N GLU A 236 3.65 16.12 11.03
CA GLU A 236 3.19 16.53 12.36
C GLU A 236 1.66 16.69 12.47
N ASN A 237 0.98 16.96 11.37
CA ASN A 237 -0.48 17.16 11.34
C ASN A 237 -1.26 15.99 10.74
N ARG A 238 -0.60 14.97 10.17
CA ARG A 238 -1.20 13.85 9.45
C ARG A 238 -2.34 13.20 10.25
N GLU A 239 -2.14 12.86 11.50
CA GLU A 239 -3.17 12.26 12.35
C GLU A 239 -4.44 13.11 12.47
N LYS A 240 -4.32 14.44 12.45
CA LYS A 240 -5.46 15.37 12.56
C LYS A 240 -6.18 15.58 11.23
N THR A 241 -5.46 15.48 10.12
CA THR A 241 -5.96 15.75 8.77
C THR A 241 -6.53 14.52 8.07
N GLN A 242 -6.13 13.33 8.48
CA GLN A 242 -6.58 12.05 7.91
C GLN A 242 -7.55 11.26 8.82
N GLY A 243 -8.17 11.92 9.79
CA GLY A 243 -9.18 11.29 10.65
C GLY A 243 -10.41 10.80 9.87
N LYS A 244 -11.13 9.83 10.44
CA LYS A 244 -12.35 9.27 9.85
C LYS A 244 -13.45 10.32 9.61
N ASP A 245 -13.42 11.40 10.35
CA ASP A 245 -14.33 12.57 10.24
C ASP A 245 -13.86 13.62 9.21
N LYS A 246 -12.80 13.33 8.44
CA LYS A 246 -12.24 14.22 7.41
C LYS A 246 -12.61 13.76 6.01
N PRO A 247 -12.60 14.68 5.01
CA PRO A 247 -12.84 14.29 3.63
C PRO A 247 -11.67 13.47 3.11
N MET A 248 -11.99 12.38 2.38
CA MET A 248 -11.02 11.57 1.66
C MET A 248 -11.61 11.22 0.30
N SER A 249 -11.12 11.90 -0.73
CA SER A 249 -11.39 11.64 -2.14
C SER A 249 -10.08 11.24 -2.80
N ILE A 250 -10.01 10.01 -3.27
CA ILE A 250 -8.81 9.34 -3.74
C ILE A 250 -8.80 9.30 -5.27
N TYR A 251 -7.69 9.70 -5.86
CA TYR A 251 -7.40 9.51 -7.27
C TYR A 251 -6.46 8.33 -7.43
N GLU A 252 -6.98 7.18 -7.85
CA GLU A 252 -6.19 5.98 -8.12
C GLU A 252 -5.47 6.12 -9.46
N VAL A 253 -4.15 5.87 -9.49
CA VAL A 253 -3.31 6.17 -10.65
C VAL A 253 -2.22 5.15 -10.89
N HIS A 254 -2.06 4.72 -12.16
CA HIS A 254 -0.91 3.99 -12.65
C HIS A 254 0.07 4.96 -13.30
N LEU A 255 1.23 5.20 -12.67
CA LEU A 255 2.19 6.23 -13.09
C LEU A 255 2.67 6.05 -14.52
N GLY A 256 2.87 4.79 -14.96
CA GLY A 256 3.42 4.43 -16.25
C GLY A 256 2.50 4.68 -17.45
N SER A 257 1.18 4.86 -17.21
CA SER A 257 0.19 5.10 -18.27
C SER A 257 -0.68 6.33 -18.05
N TRP A 258 -0.48 7.06 -16.96
CA TRP A 258 -1.15 8.34 -16.73
C TRP A 258 -0.80 9.36 -17.81
N VAL A 259 0.51 9.48 -18.10
CA VAL A 259 1.03 10.28 -19.22
C VAL A 259 2.37 9.69 -19.67
N ARG A 260 2.61 9.63 -20.98
CA ARG A 260 3.85 9.11 -21.58
C ARG A 260 4.50 10.14 -22.50
N LYS A 261 5.83 10.04 -22.65
CA LYS A 261 6.62 10.70 -23.67
C LYS A 261 6.58 9.87 -24.95
N PRO A 262 6.83 10.47 -26.13
CA PRO A 262 7.13 9.68 -27.32
C PRO A 262 8.35 8.78 -27.09
N LEU A 263 8.22 7.51 -27.45
CA LEU A 263 9.32 6.54 -27.37
C LEU A 263 10.50 7.02 -28.24
N LYS A 264 11.68 7.07 -27.64
CA LYS A 264 12.92 7.41 -28.36
C LYS A 264 13.52 6.16 -29.00
N THR A 265 14.28 6.39 -30.07
CA THR A 265 15.09 5.36 -30.70
C THR A 265 16.58 5.75 -30.61
N ASP A 266 17.44 4.74 -30.51
CA ASP A 266 18.89 4.91 -30.57
C ASP A 266 19.36 5.22 -31.99
N GLU A 267 20.69 5.41 -32.19
CA GLU A 267 21.31 5.69 -33.47
C GLU A 267 21.13 4.56 -34.50
N THR A 268 20.81 3.35 -34.05
CA THR A 268 20.53 2.18 -34.89
C THR A 268 19.05 1.99 -35.21
N GLY A 269 18.17 2.84 -34.64
CA GLY A 269 16.73 2.79 -34.82
C GLY A 269 15.99 1.86 -33.87
N ASN A 270 16.66 1.28 -32.87
CA ASN A 270 16.01 0.45 -31.84
C ASN A 270 15.35 1.31 -30.75
N PRO A 271 14.22 0.86 -30.19
CA PRO A 271 13.59 1.52 -29.07
C PRO A 271 14.52 1.62 -27.84
N VAL A 272 14.61 2.82 -27.25
CA VAL A 272 15.32 3.01 -25.96
C VAL A 272 14.33 2.72 -24.84
N VAL A 273 14.47 1.58 -24.20
CA VAL A 273 13.59 1.09 -23.12
C VAL A 273 13.50 2.13 -21.98
N GLY A 274 12.31 2.43 -21.54
CA GLY A 274 12.03 3.38 -20.46
C GLY A 274 12.03 4.85 -20.87
N SER A 275 12.41 5.17 -22.13
CA SER A 275 12.42 6.56 -22.60
C SER A 275 11.02 7.17 -22.75
N GLU A 276 9.99 6.33 -22.77
CA GLU A 276 8.58 6.70 -22.81
C GLU A 276 8.04 7.18 -21.47
N PHE A 277 8.72 6.88 -20.36
CA PHE A 277 8.25 7.27 -19.05
C PHE A 277 8.72 8.68 -18.65
N TYR A 278 7.88 9.36 -17.91
CA TYR A 278 8.28 10.50 -17.10
C TYR A 278 8.93 9.98 -15.80
N ASN A 279 9.94 10.69 -15.30
CA ASN A 279 10.53 10.33 -14.02
C ASN A 279 9.64 10.79 -12.85
N TYR A 280 9.90 10.27 -11.63
CA TYR A 280 9.13 10.60 -10.44
C TYR A 280 9.04 12.11 -10.18
N ARG A 281 10.11 12.88 -10.41
CA ARG A 281 10.11 14.35 -10.22
C ARG A 281 9.21 15.06 -11.22
N GLU A 282 9.24 14.65 -12.48
CA GLU A 282 8.37 15.20 -13.53
C GLU A 282 6.90 14.86 -13.29
N LEU A 283 6.65 13.62 -12.81
CA LEU A 283 5.31 13.13 -12.46
C LEU A 283 4.75 13.88 -11.24
N ALA A 284 5.57 14.11 -10.20
CA ALA A 284 5.17 14.84 -9.01
C ALA A 284 4.53 16.19 -9.34
N VAL A 285 5.22 17.01 -10.15
CA VAL A 285 4.74 18.34 -10.53
C VAL A 285 3.43 18.27 -11.32
N ARG A 286 3.35 17.35 -12.29
CA ARG A 286 2.17 17.22 -13.17
C ARG A 286 0.96 16.67 -12.42
N LEU A 287 1.18 15.62 -11.64
CA LEU A 287 0.10 14.94 -10.93
C LEU A 287 -0.43 15.81 -9.78
N ALA A 288 0.45 16.46 -9.01
CA ALA A 288 0.03 17.38 -7.95
C ALA A 288 -0.82 18.53 -8.50
N GLN A 289 -0.42 19.11 -9.65
CA GLN A 289 -1.20 20.15 -10.30
C GLN A 289 -2.60 19.65 -10.69
N TYR A 290 -2.69 18.46 -11.27
CA TYR A 290 -3.96 17.88 -11.70
C TYR A 290 -4.87 17.55 -10.52
N VAL A 291 -4.34 16.87 -9.51
CA VAL A 291 -5.06 16.46 -8.29
C VAL A 291 -5.58 17.68 -7.55
N HIS A 292 -4.75 18.72 -7.40
CA HIS A 292 -5.16 19.99 -6.79
C HIS A 292 -6.25 20.69 -7.62
N GLU A 293 -6.09 20.77 -8.96
CA GLU A 293 -7.11 21.33 -9.83
C GLU A 293 -8.45 20.60 -9.68
N MET A 294 -8.43 19.27 -9.60
CA MET A 294 -9.64 18.45 -9.50
C MET A 294 -10.23 18.37 -8.10
N GLY A 295 -9.50 18.81 -7.08
CA GLY A 295 -9.95 18.82 -5.68
C GLY A 295 -9.93 17.45 -5.00
N TYR A 296 -9.13 16.49 -5.49
CA TYR A 296 -8.85 15.26 -4.76
C TYR A 296 -7.96 15.54 -3.56
N THR A 297 -8.09 14.75 -2.51
CA THR A 297 -7.29 14.89 -1.28
C THR A 297 -6.10 13.94 -1.21
N HIS A 298 -6.22 12.81 -1.90
CA HIS A 298 -5.21 11.75 -1.92
C HIS A 298 -5.00 11.22 -3.32
N VAL A 299 -3.82 10.66 -3.55
CA VAL A 299 -3.55 9.74 -4.65
C VAL A 299 -3.32 8.35 -4.10
N GLU A 300 -3.79 7.32 -4.80
CA GLU A 300 -3.45 5.93 -4.56
C GLU A 300 -2.67 5.43 -5.76
N LEU A 301 -1.40 5.08 -5.54
CA LEU A 301 -0.52 4.60 -6.59
C LEU A 301 -0.68 3.10 -6.75
N LEU A 302 -1.04 2.60 -7.95
CA LEU A 302 -0.90 1.19 -8.27
C LEU A 302 0.53 0.75 -7.95
N PRO A 303 0.80 -0.55 -7.70
CA PRO A 303 2.05 -0.99 -7.09
C PRO A 303 3.29 -0.39 -7.74
N VAL A 304 4.05 0.36 -6.94
CA VAL A 304 5.31 1.03 -7.35
C VAL A 304 6.56 0.22 -6.96
N MET A 305 6.40 -0.93 -6.32
CA MET A 305 7.48 -1.86 -6.04
C MET A 305 8.00 -2.44 -7.36
N GLU A 306 9.29 -2.79 -7.40
CA GLU A 306 9.89 -3.30 -8.63
C GLU A 306 9.26 -4.62 -9.08
N HIS A 307 8.99 -4.72 -10.37
CA HIS A 307 8.32 -5.85 -11.00
C HIS A 307 8.83 -6.05 -12.44
N PRO A 308 8.90 -7.30 -12.95
CA PRO A 308 9.49 -7.57 -14.26
C PRO A 308 8.56 -7.25 -15.43
N LEU A 309 7.24 -7.38 -15.24
CA LEU A 309 6.23 -7.36 -16.29
C LEU A 309 5.32 -6.10 -16.19
N ASP A 310 5.36 -5.24 -17.21
CA ASP A 310 4.49 -4.04 -17.25
C ASP A 310 3.00 -4.40 -17.25
N ALA A 311 2.62 -5.47 -17.99
CA ALA A 311 1.25 -5.95 -18.08
C ALA A 311 0.71 -6.53 -16.77
N SER A 312 1.54 -6.67 -15.72
CA SER A 312 1.08 -7.01 -14.37
C SER A 312 0.59 -5.80 -13.58
N TRP A 313 0.73 -4.58 -14.14
CA TRP A 313 0.41 -3.30 -13.48
C TRP A 313 1.16 -3.07 -12.16
N GLY A 314 2.19 -3.87 -11.90
CA GLY A 314 2.94 -3.89 -10.64
C GLY A 314 2.52 -4.97 -9.65
N TYR A 315 1.48 -5.77 -9.92
CA TYR A 315 1.00 -6.80 -8.97
C TYR A 315 1.86 -8.07 -8.93
N GLN A 316 2.88 -8.20 -9.78
CA GLN A 316 3.85 -9.30 -9.73
C GLN A 316 5.22 -8.80 -9.22
N VAL A 317 5.28 -8.48 -7.93
CA VAL A 317 6.43 -7.85 -7.29
C VAL A 317 7.61 -8.80 -7.16
N THR A 318 8.81 -8.35 -7.57
CA THR A 318 10.09 -9.05 -7.37
C THR A 318 11.05 -8.30 -6.46
N GLY A 319 10.88 -6.97 -6.30
CA GLY A 319 11.70 -6.12 -5.43
C GLY A 319 10.85 -5.32 -4.45
N TYR A 320 10.54 -5.91 -3.29
CA TYR A 320 9.61 -5.34 -2.31
C TYR A 320 10.10 -4.04 -1.66
N TYR A 321 11.41 -3.86 -1.53
CA TYR A 321 12.03 -2.69 -0.90
C TYR A 321 12.54 -1.65 -1.92
N ALA A 322 12.36 -1.90 -3.23
CA ALA A 322 12.79 -1.00 -4.28
C ALA A 322 11.59 -0.31 -4.94
N PRO A 323 11.51 1.02 -4.98
CA PRO A 323 10.63 1.69 -5.93
C PRO A 323 11.11 1.37 -7.35
N THR A 324 10.15 1.12 -8.26
CA THR A 324 10.51 0.67 -9.61
C THR A 324 11.43 1.66 -10.32
N SER A 325 12.48 1.13 -10.91
CA SER A 325 13.49 1.90 -11.67
C SER A 325 12.94 2.53 -12.95
N ARG A 326 11.73 2.15 -13.38
CA ARG A 326 11.04 2.73 -14.56
C ARG A 326 10.94 4.24 -14.52
N TYR A 327 10.78 4.80 -13.33
CA TYR A 327 10.49 6.23 -13.14
C TYR A 327 11.64 6.99 -12.45
N GLY A 328 12.79 6.37 -12.25
CA GLY A 328 13.97 7.02 -11.67
C GLY A 328 14.53 6.31 -10.44
N THR A 329 15.23 7.07 -9.61
CA THR A 329 15.92 6.58 -8.42
C THR A 329 15.00 6.59 -7.19
N PRO A 330 15.37 5.90 -6.10
CA PRO A 330 14.65 6.00 -4.83
C PRO A 330 14.54 7.44 -4.30
N GLU A 331 15.57 8.27 -4.45
CA GLU A 331 15.52 9.70 -4.05
C GLU A 331 14.57 10.51 -4.93
N ASP A 332 14.38 10.11 -6.20
CA ASP A 332 13.36 10.75 -7.05
C ASP A 332 11.95 10.40 -6.56
N PHE A 333 11.77 9.19 -6.02
CA PHE A 333 10.50 8.80 -5.41
C PHE A 333 10.28 9.49 -4.05
N GLN A 334 11.34 9.65 -3.22
CA GLN A 334 11.25 10.48 -2.00
C GLN A 334 10.85 11.92 -2.35
N TYR A 335 11.43 12.49 -3.40
CA TYR A 335 11.02 13.82 -3.89
C TYR A 335 9.55 13.84 -4.33
N PHE A 336 9.07 12.78 -4.99
CA PHE A 336 7.66 12.68 -5.38
C PHE A 336 6.75 12.76 -4.16
N MET A 337 7.03 12.00 -3.10
CA MET A 337 6.26 11.98 -1.86
C MET A 337 6.28 13.34 -1.18
N ASP A 338 7.47 13.90 -1.00
CA ASP A 338 7.70 15.21 -0.39
C ASP A 338 6.92 16.33 -1.12
N TYR A 339 7.01 16.34 -2.45
CA TYR A 339 6.30 17.31 -3.28
C TYR A 339 4.77 17.20 -3.17
N MET A 340 4.22 15.99 -3.09
CA MET A 340 2.79 15.77 -2.86
C MET A 340 2.36 16.34 -1.51
N HIS A 341 3.12 16.06 -0.44
CA HIS A 341 2.86 16.56 0.91
C HIS A 341 2.93 18.08 0.99
N GLU A 342 3.90 18.72 0.34
CA GLU A 342 3.99 20.19 0.26
C GLU A 342 2.75 20.82 -0.41
N HIS A 343 2.07 20.06 -1.29
CA HIS A 343 0.85 20.50 -1.97
C HIS A 343 -0.44 20.04 -1.26
N GLY A 344 -0.32 19.48 -0.05
CA GLY A 344 -1.46 19.05 0.75
C GLY A 344 -2.16 17.80 0.24
N ILE A 345 -1.45 16.93 -0.47
CA ILE A 345 -1.95 15.69 -1.07
C ILE A 345 -1.34 14.50 -0.34
N GLY A 346 -2.19 13.64 0.23
CA GLY A 346 -1.74 12.36 0.82
C GLY A 346 -1.45 11.31 -0.26
N VAL A 347 -0.52 10.40 0.03
CA VAL A 347 -0.13 9.33 -0.90
C VAL A 347 -0.33 7.96 -0.25
N ILE A 348 -1.22 7.16 -0.85
CA ILE A 348 -1.47 5.78 -0.48
C ILE A 348 -0.74 4.88 -1.47
N LEU A 349 -0.05 3.86 -0.97
CA LEU A 349 0.63 2.89 -1.82
C LEU A 349 -0.16 1.60 -1.88
N ASP A 350 -0.40 1.11 -3.08
CA ASP A 350 -0.94 -0.22 -3.30
C ASP A 350 0.17 -1.26 -3.06
N TRP A 351 -0.08 -2.22 -2.17
CA TRP A 351 0.87 -3.17 -1.66
C TRP A 351 0.36 -4.61 -1.77
N VAL A 352 1.21 -5.52 -2.23
CA VAL A 352 0.84 -6.89 -2.60
C VAL A 352 1.43 -7.91 -1.62
N PRO A 353 0.86 -8.09 -0.42
CA PRO A 353 1.34 -9.09 0.54
C PRO A 353 0.75 -10.49 0.31
N ALA A 354 -0.20 -10.63 -0.60
CA ALA A 354 -0.93 -11.89 -0.82
C ALA A 354 -0.13 -12.92 -1.59
N HIS A 355 0.65 -12.47 -2.57
CA HIS A 355 1.33 -13.36 -3.51
C HIS A 355 2.55 -12.71 -4.17
N PHE A 356 3.35 -13.52 -4.86
CA PHE A 356 4.49 -13.08 -5.66
C PHE A 356 4.69 -14.00 -6.88
N PRO A 357 5.38 -13.53 -7.96
CA PRO A 357 5.55 -14.29 -9.18
C PRO A 357 6.54 -15.47 -9.01
N LYS A 358 6.45 -16.43 -9.93
CA LYS A 358 7.33 -17.62 -9.99
C LYS A 358 8.70 -17.35 -10.62
N ASP A 359 9.09 -16.10 -10.78
CA ASP A 359 10.37 -15.68 -11.33
C ASP A 359 11.51 -16.17 -10.44
N LEU A 360 12.39 -17.02 -11.00
CA LEU A 360 13.48 -17.66 -10.25
C LEU A 360 14.55 -16.66 -9.77
N VAL A 361 14.63 -15.48 -10.37
CA VAL A 361 15.53 -14.42 -9.91
C VAL A 361 15.02 -13.74 -8.62
N GLY A 362 13.72 -13.80 -8.37
CA GLY A 362 13.07 -13.26 -7.18
C GLY A 362 13.01 -14.25 -6.01
N LEU A 363 11.91 -14.20 -5.27
CA LEU A 363 11.74 -14.95 -4.02
C LEU A 363 11.46 -16.45 -4.21
N ALA A 364 10.94 -16.85 -5.38
CA ALA A 364 10.53 -18.23 -5.64
C ALA A 364 11.70 -19.21 -5.48
N CYS A 365 11.53 -20.23 -4.67
CA CYS A 365 12.56 -21.24 -4.35
C CYS A 365 13.92 -20.61 -4.04
N PHE A 366 13.95 -19.64 -3.11
CA PHE A 366 15.07 -18.69 -2.96
C PHE A 366 16.43 -19.38 -2.75
N ASP A 367 16.48 -20.40 -1.91
CA ASP A 367 17.72 -21.17 -1.62
C ASP A 367 17.68 -22.60 -2.19
N GLY A 368 16.87 -22.84 -3.21
CA GLY A 368 16.60 -24.16 -3.78
C GLY A 368 15.48 -24.89 -3.02
N THR A 369 14.95 -24.29 -1.97
CA THR A 369 13.79 -24.79 -1.22
C THR A 369 12.69 -23.70 -1.16
N HIS A 370 11.52 -24.06 -0.64
CA HIS A 370 10.41 -23.14 -0.45
C HIS A 370 10.62 -22.28 0.80
N VAL A 371 11.35 -21.17 0.68
CA VAL A 371 11.72 -20.27 1.79
C VAL A 371 10.57 -19.33 2.14
N TYR A 372 10.05 -18.63 1.14
CA TYR A 372 9.00 -17.62 1.31
C TYR A 372 7.61 -18.18 1.12
N GLU A 373 7.47 -19.24 0.37
CA GLU A 373 6.21 -19.93 0.05
C GLU A 373 6.06 -21.27 0.78
N HIS A 374 4.87 -21.85 0.74
CA HIS A 374 4.64 -23.23 1.19
C HIS A 374 5.13 -24.24 0.15
N ALA A 375 5.67 -25.37 0.62
CA ALA A 375 6.15 -26.45 -0.27
C ALA A 375 5.00 -27.21 -0.94
N ASP A 376 3.83 -27.32 -0.30
CA ASP A 376 2.66 -27.96 -0.87
C ASP A 376 1.92 -26.94 -1.76
N PRO A 377 1.78 -27.18 -3.08
CA PRO A 377 1.13 -26.22 -3.98
C PRO A 377 -0.33 -25.96 -3.63
N ARG A 378 -0.99 -26.84 -2.88
CA ARG A 378 -2.36 -26.62 -2.41
C ARG A 378 -2.42 -25.49 -1.36
N GLN A 379 -1.32 -25.17 -0.70
CA GLN A 379 -1.19 -24.01 0.19
C GLN A 379 -0.34 -22.89 -0.43
N GLY A 380 0.64 -23.25 -1.27
CA GLY A 380 1.68 -22.35 -1.79
C GLY A 380 1.40 -21.72 -3.14
N GLU A 381 0.28 -22.02 -3.81
CA GLU A 381 0.01 -21.50 -5.15
C GLU A 381 -1.41 -20.98 -5.33
N HIS A 382 -1.54 -19.91 -6.13
CA HIS A 382 -2.79 -19.46 -6.75
C HIS A 382 -2.83 -19.95 -8.19
N PRO A 383 -3.57 -21.05 -8.51
CA PRO A 383 -3.56 -21.65 -9.83
C PRO A 383 -4.02 -20.71 -10.95
N HIS A 384 -5.03 -19.87 -10.67
CA HIS A 384 -5.61 -18.94 -11.64
C HIS A 384 -4.72 -17.75 -11.96
N TRP A 385 -3.90 -17.27 -10.98
CA TRP A 385 -2.99 -16.16 -11.16
C TRP A 385 -1.59 -16.59 -11.58
N GLY A 386 -1.27 -17.89 -11.42
CA GLY A 386 0.06 -18.43 -11.67
C GLY A 386 1.13 -17.96 -10.70
N THR A 387 0.74 -17.50 -9.52
CA THR A 387 1.61 -16.91 -8.49
C THR A 387 1.78 -17.82 -7.27
N LEU A 388 2.77 -17.53 -6.43
CA LEU A 388 3.03 -18.22 -5.16
C LEU A 388 2.44 -17.46 -4.00
N ILE A 389 2.02 -18.20 -2.95
CA ILE A 389 1.43 -17.68 -1.71
C ILE A 389 2.50 -17.68 -0.62
N TYR A 390 2.62 -16.58 0.12
CA TYR A 390 3.53 -16.48 1.26
C TYR A 390 3.18 -17.47 2.38
N ASN A 391 4.23 -18.03 2.99
CA ASN A 391 4.11 -18.83 4.23
C ASN A 391 4.05 -17.90 5.45
N TYR A 392 2.87 -17.38 5.77
CA TYR A 392 2.66 -16.46 6.90
C TYR A 392 2.96 -17.10 8.26
N GLY A 393 2.93 -18.43 8.36
CA GLY A 393 3.27 -19.17 9.58
C GLY A 393 4.78 -19.21 9.87
N ARG A 394 5.63 -18.82 8.91
CA ARG A 394 7.07 -18.72 9.14
C ARG A 394 7.41 -17.31 9.67
N PRO A 395 7.92 -17.20 10.91
CA PRO A 395 8.14 -15.89 11.55
C PRO A 395 9.00 -14.93 10.72
N GLN A 396 10.05 -15.42 10.04
CA GLN A 396 10.92 -14.60 9.21
C GLN A 396 10.20 -14.05 7.95
N VAL A 397 9.25 -14.81 7.40
CA VAL A 397 8.45 -14.37 6.26
C VAL A 397 7.45 -13.30 6.69
N SER A 398 6.75 -13.52 7.81
CA SER A 398 5.90 -12.49 8.41
C SER A 398 6.70 -11.24 8.75
N ASN A 399 7.91 -11.39 9.30
CA ASN A 399 8.82 -10.28 9.60
C ASN A 399 9.23 -9.51 8.32
N PHE A 400 9.54 -10.21 7.23
CA PHE A 400 9.88 -9.61 5.94
C PHE A 400 8.75 -8.69 5.45
N LEU A 401 7.51 -9.16 5.47
CA LEU A 401 6.34 -8.40 5.04
C LEU A 401 6.00 -7.25 6.00
N ILE A 402 6.02 -7.48 7.32
CA ILE A 402 5.76 -6.42 8.31
C ILE A 402 6.80 -5.32 8.19
N ALA A 403 8.09 -5.68 8.17
CA ALA A 403 9.16 -4.71 8.01
C ALA A 403 9.06 -3.93 6.70
N ASN A 404 8.60 -4.57 5.61
CA ASN A 404 8.39 -3.93 4.32
C ASN A 404 7.28 -2.87 4.37
N ALA A 405 6.13 -3.18 4.96
CA ALA A 405 5.06 -2.20 5.12
C ALA A 405 5.52 -0.99 5.97
N LEU A 406 6.25 -1.26 7.05
CA LEU A 406 6.82 -0.20 7.91
C LEU A 406 7.87 0.62 7.18
N TYR A 407 8.71 0.00 6.34
CA TYR A 407 9.72 0.66 5.52
C TYR A 407 9.12 1.72 4.59
N TRP A 408 8.02 1.44 3.92
CA TRP A 408 7.35 2.42 3.06
C TRP A 408 6.81 3.61 3.84
N ALA A 409 6.31 3.38 5.06
CA ALA A 409 5.86 4.47 5.93
C ALA A 409 7.04 5.26 6.56
N GLU A 410 8.17 4.62 6.84
CA GLU A 410 9.33 5.23 7.49
C GLU A 410 10.25 5.96 6.51
N LYS A 411 10.63 5.29 5.41
CA LYS A 411 11.64 5.79 4.47
C LYS A 411 11.06 6.62 3.34
N PHE A 412 9.76 6.47 3.07
CA PHE A 412 9.07 7.21 2.01
C PHE A 412 7.87 8.01 2.50
N HIS A 413 7.63 8.06 3.80
CA HIS A 413 6.55 8.83 4.42
C HIS A 413 5.14 8.52 3.89
N ALA A 414 4.89 7.28 3.43
CA ALA A 414 3.59 6.89 2.91
C ALA A 414 2.45 7.19 3.91
N ASP A 415 1.35 7.78 3.43
CA ASP A 415 0.18 8.15 4.23
C ASP A 415 -0.80 7.01 4.40
N GLY A 416 -0.62 5.96 3.66
CA GLY A 416 -1.42 4.75 3.79
C GLY A 416 -0.92 3.64 2.91
N ILE A 417 -1.44 2.44 3.20
CA ILE A 417 -1.22 1.24 2.42
C ILE A 417 -2.58 0.64 2.08
N ARG A 418 -2.86 0.45 0.81
CA ARG A 418 -3.94 -0.40 0.34
C ARG A 418 -3.38 -1.80 0.16
N MET A 419 -3.95 -2.79 0.84
CA MET A 419 -3.57 -4.19 0.71
C MET A 419 -4.40 -4.88 -0.34
N ASP A 420 -3.70 -5.36 -1.37
CA ASP A 420 -4.26 -6.13 -2.46
C ASP A 420 -4.72 -7.51 -2.01
N ALA A 421 -5.86 -7.95 -2.53
CA ALA A 421 -6.35 -9.33 -2.48
C ALA A 421 -6.41 -9.95 -1.07
N VAL A 422 -6.80 -9.18 -0.04
CA VAL A 422 -6.88 -9.68 1.35
C VAL A 422 -7.78 -10.90 1.48
N ALA A 423 -8.86 -10.99 0.71
CA ALA A 423 -9.72 -12.18 0.67
C ALA A 423 -8.93 -13.45 0.34
N SER A 424 -7.97 -13.38 -0.57
CA SER A 424 -7.14 -14.53 -0.95
C SER A 424 -6.16 -14.97 0.15
N MET A 425 -5.85 -14.06 1.08
CA MET A 425 -5.03 -14.37 2.26
C MET A 425 -5.85 -15.06 3.35
N LEU A 426 -7.11 -14.63 3.53
CA LEU A 426 -7.98 -15.10 4.61
C LEU A 426 -8.52 -16.52 4.40
N TYR A 427 -8.65 -16.97 3.16
CA TYR A 427 -9.27 -18.24 2.83
C TYR A 427 -8.33 -19.19 2.08
N LEU A 428 -8.10 -20.38 2.67
CA LEU A 428 -7.24 -21.41 2.11
C LEU A 428 -7.77 -22.02 0.79
N ASP A 429 -9.07 -21.93 0.59
CA ASP A 429 -9.79 -22.41 -0.61
C ASP A 429 -10.07 -21.31 -1.65
N TYR A 430 -9.55 -20.09 -1.44
CA TYR A 430 -9.80 -18.98 -2.36
C TYR A 430 -9.35 -19.31 -3.80
N GLY A 431 -10.30 -19.29 -4.74
CA GLY A 431 -10.04 -19.61 -6.16
C GLY A 431 -9.60 -21.05 -6.41
N LYS A 432 -9.86 -21.99 -5.51
CA LYS A 432 -9.49 -23.41 -5.62
C LYS A 432 -10.72 -24.30 -5.63
N ASN A 433 -10.63 -25.45 -6.31
CA ASN A 433 -11.67 -26.46 -6.31
C ASN A 433 -11.52 -27.43 -5.13
N ASP A 434 -12.53 -28.28 -4.92
CA ASP A 434 -12.47 -29.34 -3.91
C ASP A 434 -11.25 -30.25 -4.15
N GLY A 435 -10.45 -30.43 -3.08
CA GLY A 435 -9.21 -31.22 -3.10
C GLY A 435 -7.95 -30.46 -3.56
N GLU A 436 -8.08 -29.21 -4.01
CA GLU A 436 -6.95 -28.35 -4.38
C GLU A 436 -6.45 -27.45 -3.22
N TRP A 437 -6.99 -27.61 -2.04
CA TRP A 437 -6.60 -26.89 -0.85
C TRP A 437 -6.50 -27.81 0.40
N ILE A 438 -5.87 -27.33 1.46
CA ILE A 438 -5.69 -28.07 2.72
C ILE A 438 -6.38 -27.29 3.83
N PRO A 439 -7.31 -27.91 4.57
CA PRO A 439 -7.97 -27.27 5.71
C PRO A 439 -6.99 -26.89 6.82
N ASN A 440 -7.36 -25.90 7.63
CA ASN A 440 -6.62 -25.53 8.84
C ASN A 440 -6.70 -26.63 9.91
N ILE A 441 -5.99 -26.45 11.03
CA ILE A 441 -5.91 -27.43 12.13
C ILE A 441 -7.26 -27.77 12.78
N TYR A 442 -8.29 -26.97 12.52
CA TYR A 442 -9.66 -27.19 13.02
C TYR A 442 -10.58 -27.76 11.93
N GLY A 443 -10.09 -27.96 10.72
CA GLY A 443 -10.85 -28.47 9.57
C GLY A 443 -11.63 -27.40 8.79
N GLY A 444 -11.42 -26.12 9.09
CA GLY A 444 -12.01 -24.97 8.39
C GLY A 444 -11.15 -24.50 7.22
N ASN A 445 -11.67 -23.51 6.49
CA ASN A 445 -11.02 -22.89 5.35
C ASN A 445 -10.34 -21.55 5.68
N GLU A 446 -10.47 -21.06 6.91
CA GLU A 446 -9.80 -19.85 7.33
C GLU A 446 -8.28 -20.08 7.43
N ASN A 447 -7.49 -19.16 6.87
CA ASN A 447 -6.05 -19.14 7.00
C ASN A 447 -5.65 -18.43 8.32
N LEU A 448 -5.52 -19.20 9.38
CA LEU A 448 -5.27 -18.70 10.73
C LEU A 448 -3.93 -17.95 10.82
N GLU A 449 -2.93 -18.38 10.04
CA GLU A 449 -1.60 -17.78 10.01
C GLU A 449 -1.63 -16.40 9.38
N ALA A 450 -2.40 -16.23 8.28
CA ALA A 450 -2.61 -14.94 7.65
C ALA A 450 -3.43 -13.99 8.54
N VAL A 451 -4.43 -14.49 9.28
CA VAL A 451 -5.21 -13.70 10.24
C VAL A 451 -4.30 -13.13 11.33
N GLU A 452 -3.44 -13.95 11.93
CA GLU A 452 -2.48 -13.49 12.94
C GLU A 452 -1.46 -12.52 12.36
N PHE A 453 -0.95 -12.78 11.16
CA PHE A 453 -0.06 -11.86 10.45
C PHE A 453 -0.70 -10.48 10.24
N LEU A 454 -1.94 -10.42 9.73
CA LEU A 454 -2.66 -9.17 9.50
C LEU A 454 -2.90 -8.39 10.81
N LYS A 455 -3.33 -9.08 11.88
CA LYS A 455 -3.52 -8.45 13.20
C LYS A 455 -2.21 -7.90 13.76
N HIS A 456 -1.11 -8.64 13.62
CA HIS A 456 0.21 -8.23 14.06
C HIS A 456 0.68 -6.99 13.28
N LEU A 457 0.67 -7.06 11.93
CA LEU A 457 1.05 -5.96 11.07
C LEU A 457 0.24 -4.69 11.40
N ASN A 458 -1.09 -4.79 11.38
CA ASN A 458 -1.98 -3.64 11.56
C ASN A 458 -1.80 -2.99 12.94
N SER A 459 -1.59 -3.80 13.98
CA SER A 459 -1.33 -3.31 15.33
C SER A 459 -0.04 -2.52 15.43
N ILE A 460 1.05 -3.05 14.85
CA ILE A 460 2.36 -2.40 14.93
C ILE A 460 2.44 -1.18 14.02
N PHE A 461 1.84 -1.23 12.83
CA PHE A 461 1.79 -0.13 11.88
C PHE A 461 1.08 1.08 12.48
N LYS A 462 -0.14 0.92 12.98
CA LYS A 462 -0.92 1.99 13.62
C LYS A 462 -0.22 2.58 14.86
N LYS A 463 0.48 1.74 15.61
CA LYS A 463 1.24 2.19 16.78
C LYS A 463 2.44 3.06 16.40
N LYS A 464 3.15 2.70 15.32
CA LYS A 464 4.37 3.41 14.89
C LYS A 464 4.07 4.64 14.06
N TYR A 465 3.02 4.60 13.22
CA TYR A 465 2.69 5.64 12.25
C TYR A 465 1.25 6.14 12.42
N PRO A 466 0.93 6.81 13.53
CA PRO A 466 -0.41 7.36 13.75
C PRO A 466 -0.76 8.36 12.63
N GLY A 467 -1.99 8.23 12.11
CA GLY A 467 -2.49 9.03 10.99
C GLY A 467 -2.20 8.45 9.60
N ALA A 468 -1.31 7.46 9.45
CA ALA A 468 -1.26 6.66 8.23
C ALA A 468 -2.37 5.60 8.27
N VAL A 469 -3.02 5.34 7.12
CA VAL A 469 -4.21 4.49 7.03
C VAL A 469 -3.90 3.14 6.39
N LEU A 470 -4.64 2.11 6.83
CA LEU A 470 -4.61 0.78 6.25
C LEU A 470 -5.96 0.47 5.61
N ILE A 471 -5.95 0.17 4.31
CA ILE A 471 -7.15 -0.09 3.51
C ILE A 471 -7.10 -1.53 3.01
N ALA A 472 -8.15 -2.31 3.24
CA ALA A 472 -8.25 -3.67 2.75
C ALA A 472 -9.04 -3.73 1.44
N GLU A 473 -8.49 -4.38 0.42
CA GLU A 473 -9.31 -4.95 -0.64
C GLU A 473 -9.78 -6.33 -0.23
N GLU A 474 -11.01 -6.39 0.24
CA GLU A 474 -11.64 -7.62 0.70
C GLU A 474 -13.09 -7.67 0.20
N SER A 475 -13.40 -8.67 -0.62
CA SER A 475 -14.67 -8.79 -1.33
C SER A 475 -15.66 -9.79 -0.72
N THR A 476 -15.26 -10.50 0.35
CA THR A 476 -16.09 -11.53 0.98
C THR A 476 -16.91 -10.99 2.16
N ALA A 477 -17.64 -11.88 2.80
CA ALA A 477 -18.40 -11.58 4.00
C ALA A 477 -17.60 -11.81 5.31
N TRP A 478 -16.27 -11.77 5.25
CA TRP A 478 -15.46 -11.85 6.47
C TRP A 478 -15.83 -10.70 7.41
N PRO A 479 -16.18 -10.98 8.68
CA PRO A 479 -16.63 -9.95 9.61
C PRO A 479 -15.46 -9.18 10.21
N GLU A 480 -15.71 -7.93 10.61
CA GLU A 480 -14.77 -7.14 11.41
C GLU A 480 -13.37 -6.99 10.76
N ILE A 481 -13.34 -6.67 9.47
CA ILE A 481 -12.12 -6.28 8.77
C ILE A 481 -11.58 -4.97 9.36
N THR A 482 -12.47 -3.99 9.54
CA THR A 482 -12.14 -2.68 10.15
C THR A 482 -12.39 -2.70 11.66
N GLY A 483 -11.65 -1.89 12.40
CA GLY A 483 -11.84 -1.78 13.84
C GLY A 483 -10.56 -2.00 14.67
N ASP A 484 -10.72 -2.19 15.99
CA ASP A 484 -9.59 -2.43 16.90
C ASP A 484 -9.31 -3.93 17.02
N VAL A 485 -8.05 -4.32 16.86
CA VAL A 485 -7.57 -5.71 17.03
C VAL A 485 -7.91 -6.24 18.44
N LYS A 486 -7.92 -5.37 19.46
CA LYS A 486 -8.27 -5.76 20.84
C LYS A 486 -9.73 -6.19 20.99
N GLU A 487 -10.60 -5.77 20.08
CA GLU A 487 -12.01 -6.14 20.04
C GLU A 487 -12.27 -7.35 19.13
N GLY A 488 -11.23 -7.90 18.50
CA GLY A 488 -11.28 -9.08 17.65
C GLY A 488 -11.10 -8.82 16.17
N SER A 489 -11.21 -7.56 15.74
CA SER A 489 -11.10 -7.14 14.34
C SER A 489 -9.71 -7.39 13.75
N LEU A 490 -9.59 -7.35 12.41
CA LEU A 490 -8.29 -7.47 11.74
C LEU A 490 -7.43 -6.21 11.87
N GLY A 491 -8.02 -5.06 12.19
CA GLY A 491 -7.28 -3.85 12.47
C GLY A 491 -7.12 -2.88 11.30
N PHE A 492 -7.79 -3.06 10.18
CA PHE A 492 -7.79 -2.07 9.09
C PHE A 492 -8.56 -0.81 9.48
N ASP A 493 -8.22 0.31 8.83
CA ASP A 493 -8.96 1.56 9.00
C ASP A 493 -10.16 1.62 8.07
N TYR A 494 -10.00 1.11 6.84
CA TYR A 494 -11.02 1.10 5.81
C TYR A 494 -11.05 -0.22 5.05
N LYS A 495 -12.19 -0.48 4.40
CA LYS A 495 -12.40 -1.60 3.48
C LYS A 495 -13.01 -1.07 2.18
N TRP A 496 -12.53 -1.53 1.02
CA TRP A 496 -13.21 -1.28 -0.24
C TRP A 496 -14.60 -1.90 -0.25
N ASN A 497 -15.63 -1.13 -0.62
CA ASN A 497 -17.00 -1.62 -0.72
C ASN A 497 -17.29 -2.21 -2.09
N MET A 498 -16.74 -3.40 -2.34
CA MET A 498 -16.95 -4.14 -3.59
C MET A 498 -18.42 -4.55 -3.78
N GLY A 499 -19.14 -4.86 -2.71
CA GLY A 499 -20.57 -5.20 -2.75
C GLY A 499 -21.40 -4.05 -3.29
N TRP A 500 -21.25 -2.84 -2.75
CA TRP A 500 -21.92 -1.63 -3.24
C TRP A 500 -21.55 -1.35 -4.70
N MET A 501 -20.27 -1.47 -5.05
CA MET A 501 -19.80 -1.24 -6.41
C MET A 501 -20.49 -2.16 -7.40
N ASN A 502 -20.51 -3.47 -7.14
CA ASN A 502 -21.11 -4.46 -8.02
C ASN A 502 -22.63 -4.24 -8.17
N ASP A 503 -23.36 -4.07 -7.05
CA ASP A 503 -24.80 -3.86 -7.06
C ASP A 503 -25.16 -2.56 -7.81
N PHE A 504 -24.47 -1.46 -7.48
CA PHE A 504 -24.76 -0.17 -8.07
C PHE A 504 -24.39 -0.09 -9.56
N LEU A 505 -23.25 -0.64 -9.98
CA LEU A 505 -22.88 -0.71 -11.40
C LEU A 505 -23.84 -1.63 -12.17
N GLY A 506 -24.25 -2.75 -11.59
CA GLY A 506 -25.28 -3.62 -12.16
C GLY A 506 -26.56 -2.85 -12.40
N TYR A 507 -27.06 -2.13 -11.38
CA TYR A 507 -28.24 -1.26 -11.51
C TYR A 507 -28.08 -0.19 -12.60
N MET A 508 -26.91 0.47 -12.68
CA MET A 508 -26.68 1.54 -13.66
C MET A 508 -26.55 1.03 -15.10
N GLN A 509 -26.13 -0.22 -15.31
CA GLN A 509 -26.03 -0.83 -16.64
C GLN A 509 -27.38 -1.21 -17.25
N TYR A 510 -28.41 -1.40 -16.43
CA TYR A 510 -29.77 -1.64 -16.97
C TYR A 510 -30.27 -0.41 -17.73
N ASP A 511 -31.00 -0.68 -18.83
CA ASP A 511 -31.80 0.36 -19.46
C ASP A 511 -32.75 0.97 -18.42
N PRO A 512 -32.85 2.32 -18.34
CA PRO A 512 -33.67 2.99 -17.32
C PRO A 512 -35.10 2.50 -17.22
N TYR A 513 -35.68 1.98 -18.32
CA TYR A 513 -36.99 1.39 -18.34
C TYR A 513 -37.12 0.15 -17.43
N PHE A 514 -36.05 -0.66 -17.32
CA PHE A 514 -36.03 -1.89 -16.52
C PHE A 514 -35.54 -1.70 -15.09
N ARG A 515 -34.90 -0.56 -14.76
CA ARG A 515 -34.34 -0.27 -13.43
C ARG A 515 -35.34 -0.40 -12.27
N CYS A 516 -36.65 -0.19 -12.55
CA CYS A 516 -37.68 -0.36 -11.54
C CYS A 516 -37.77 -1.78 -10.97
N HIS A 517 -37.33 -2.80 -11.72
CA HIS A 517 -37.27 -4.20 -11.29
C HIS A 517 -35.99 -4.53 -10.52
N HIS A 518 -34.99 -3.66 -10.56
CA HIS A 518 -33.67 -3.79 -9.94
C HIS A 518 -33.43 -2.75 -8.84
N TYR A 519 -34.48 -2.07 -8.41
CA TYR A 519 -34.39 -0.99 -7.44
C TYR A 519 -33.77 -1.40 -6.10
N GLY A 520 -33.85 -2.69 -5.74
CA GLY A 520 -33.18 -3.26 -4.57
C GLY A 520 -31.68 -3.09 -4.61
N GLU A 521 -31.04 -3.26 -5.78
CA GLU A 521 -29.59 -3.12 -5.96
C GLU A 521 -29.12 -1.68 -5.64
N LEU A 522 -29.98 -0.67 -5.83
CA LEU A 522 -29.68 0.72 -5.48
C LEU A 522 -29.71 0.99 -3.96
N THR A 523 -30.54 0.26 -3.21
CA THR A 523 -30.84 0.57 -1.79
C THR A 523 -30.27 -0.44 -0.81
N PHE A 524 -29.90 -1.64 -1.28
CA PHE A 524 -29.46 -2.76 -0.43
C PHE A 524 -28.20 -2.44 0.39
N SER A 525 -27.26 -1.69 -0.18
CA SER A 525 -26.01 -1.31 0.48
C SER A 525 -26.20 -0.62 1.84
N MET A 526 -27.34 0.10 2.02
CA MET A 526 -27.62 0.77 3.27
C MET A 526 -27.97 -0.18 4.43
N LEU A 527 -28.23 -1.46 4.16
CA LEU A 527 -28.44 -2.46 5.22
C LEU A 527 -27.12 -2.82 5.92
N TYR A 528 -25.98 -2.69 5.23
CA TYR A 528 -24.66 -3.02 5.77
C TYR A 528 -23.68 -1.83 5.75
N ALA A 529 -24.11 -0.64 5.33
CA ALA A 529 -23.24 0.54 5.17
C ALA A 529 -22.41 0.93 6.40
N TYR A 530 -22.80 0.44 7.58
CA TYR A 530 -22.17 0.71 8.88
C TYR A 530 -21.61 -0.55 9.56
N SER A 531 -21.50 -1.67 8.82
CA SER A 531 -20.85 -2.88 9.34
C SER A 531 -19.33 -2.78 9.30
N GLU A 532 -18.81 -1.95 8.41
CA GLU A 532 -17.40 -1.65 8.19
C GLU A 532 -17.22 -0.16 7.88
N ASP A 533 -16.00 0.32 7.96
CA ASP A 533 -15.64 1.67 7.52
C ASP A 533 -15.25 1.63 6.04
N PHE A 534 -16.20 1.93 5.16
CA PHE A 534 -16.07 1.70 3.73
C PHE A 534 -15.44 2.85 2.93
N VAL A 535 -14.65 2.48 1.90
CA VAL A 535 -14.33 3.32 0.74
C VAL A 535 -15.21 2.86 -0.42
N LEU A 536 -15.97 3.77 -1.00
CA LEU A 536 -16.71 3.52 -2.23
C LEU A 536 -15.75 3.64 -3.41
N VAL A 537 -15.62 2.58 -4.18
CA VAL A 537 -14.62 2.47 -5.22
C VAL A 537 -15.22 2.31 -6.60
N PHE A 538 -14.68 3.05 -7.56
CA PHE A 538 -14.70 2.70 -8.98
C PHE A 538 -13.24 2.59 -9.40
N SER A 539 -12.66 1.42 -9.14
CA SER A 539 -11.23 1.15 -9.28
C SER A 539 -10.80 0.83 -10.71
N HIS A 540 -9.52 0.60 -10.89
CA HIS A 540 -8.92 0.15 -12.15
C HIS A 540 -9.52 -1.17 -12.64
N ASP A 541 -9.86 -2.09 -11.74
CA ASP A 541 -10.43 -3.40 -12.09
C ASP A 541 -11.75 -3.31 -12.86
N GLU A 542 -12.48 -2.21 -12.71
CA GLU A 542 -13.77 -2.04 -13.37
C GLU A 542 -13.67 -1.57 -14.82
N VAL A 543 -12.49 -1.23 -15.31
CA VAL A 543 -12.30 -0.63 -16.64
C VAL A 543 -11.28 -1.38 -17.50
N VAL A 544 -11.14 -2.69 -17.25
CA VAL A 544 -10.22 -3.62 -17.93
C VAL A 544 -10.90 -4.94 -18.26
N HIS A 545 -10.22 -5.78 -19.03
CA HIS A 545 -10.58 -7.17 -19.30
C HIS A 545 -11.97 -7.37 -19.92
N GLY A 546 -12.39 -6.48 -20.79
CA GLY A 546 -13.67 -6.57 -21.49
C GLY A 546 -14.86 -6.08 -20.67
N LYS A 547 -14.62 -5.49 -19.49
CA LYS A 547 -15.67 -4.87 -18.66
C LYS A 547 -16.18 -3.54 -19.23
N GLY A 548 -15.45 -2.93 -20.18
CA GLY A 548 -15.73 -1.59 -20.76
C GLY A 548 -15.37 -0.44 -19.83
N SER A 549 -15.25 0.80 -20.36
CA SER A 549 -15.05 1.98 -19.54
C SER A 549 -16.31 2.36 -18.75
N MET A 550 -16.17 3.23 -17.72
CA MET A 550 -17.34 3.70 -16.96
C MET A 550 -18.39 4.38 -17.85
N ALA A 551 -17.97 5.21 -18.80
CA ALA A 551 -18.87 5.82 -19.78
C ALA A 551 -19.44 4.79 -20.78
N GLY A 552 -18.61 3.81 -21.19
CA GLY A 552 -19.01 2.73 -22.09
C GLY A 552 -20.10 1.83 -21.52
N LYS A 553 -20.04 1.53 -20.23
CA LYS A 553 -21.02 0.70 -19.49
C LYS A 553 -22.40 1.34 -19.41
N MET A 554 -22.47 2.67 -19.45
CA MET A 554 -23.74 3.37 -19.29
C MET A 554 -24.69 3.10 -20.47
N PRO A 555 -25.99 2.84 -20.21
CA PRO A 555 -26.98 2.56 -21.24
C PRO A 555 -27.30 3.79 -22.08
N GLY A 556 -27.89 3.54 -23.25
CA GLY A 556 -28.36 4.52 -24.21
C GLY A 556 -27.58 4.54 -25.52
N ASP A 557 -28.26 4.89 -26.60
CA ASP A 557 -27.73 4.90 -27.97
C ASP A 557 -27.01 6.21 -28.32
N THR A 558 -27.08 7.20 -27.45
CA THR A 558 -26.46 8.53 -27.66
C THR A 558 -25.44 8.85 -26.57
N LEU A 559 -24.44 9.65 -26.93
CA LEU A 559 -23.47 10.13 -25.93
C LEU A 559 -24.14 10.93 -24.82
N GLU A 560 -25.16 11.72 -25.14
CA GLU A 560 -25.95 12.44 -24.15
C GLU A 560 -26.51 11.53 -23.09
N ALA A 561 -27.15 10.41 -23.48
CA ALA A 561 -27.75 9.46 -22.56
C ALA A 561 -26.68 8.77 -21.70
N LYS A 562 -25.58 8.35 -22.31
CA LYS A 562 -24.45 7.72 -21.57
C LYS A 562 -23.85 8.68 -20.53
N TYR A 563 -23.56 9.92 -20.92
CA TYR A 563 -22.96 10.88 -19.99
C TYR A 563 -23.95 11.40 -18.93
N SER A 564 -25.26 11.47 -19.22
CA SER A 564 -26.26 11.77 -18.19
C SER A 564 -26.33 10.66 -17.13
N ASN A 565 -26.33 9.39 -17.55
CA ASN A 565 -26.25 8.26 -16.63
C ASN A 565 -24.93 8.27 -15.82
N LEU A 566 -23.79 8.58 -16.46
CA LEU A 566 -22.49 8.66 -15.78
C LEU A 566 -22.47 9.76 -14.71
N ARG A 567 -23.01 10.95 -15.04
CA ARG A 567 -23.12 12.05 -14.07
C ARG A 567 -24.05 11.67 -12.90
N ALA A 568 -25.16 10.98 -13.18
CA ALA A 568 -26.04 10.48 -12.12
C ALA A 568 -25.32 9.47 -11.22
N ALA A 569 -24.52 8.57 -11.80
CA ALA A 569 -23.74 7.60 -11.04
C ALA A 569 -22.71 8.29 -10.11
N TYR A 570 -21.94 9.22 -10.63
CA TYR A 570 -20.95 9.94 -9.82
C TYR A 570 -21.61 10.83 -8.75
N GLY A 571 -22.72 11.47 -9.05
CA GLY A 571 -23.48 12.27 -8.09
C GLY A 571 -24.01 11.43 -6.92
N TYR A 572 -24.50 10.21 -7.20
CA TYR A 572 -24.94 9.29 -6.16
C TYR A 572 -23.77 8.80 -5.31
N MET A 573 -22.68 8.33 -5.95
CA MET A 573 -21.46 7.89 -5.25
C MET A 573 -20.95 8.97 -4.28
N MET A 574 -20.80 10.21 -4.77
CA MET A 574 -20.24 11.30 -3.96
C MET A 574 -21.12 11.74 -2.80
N THR A 575 -22.41 11.43 -2.84
CA THR A 575 -23.35 11.74 -1.77
C THR A 575 -23.70 10.55 -0.87
N HIS A 576 -23.38 9.31 -1.26
CA HIS A 576 -23.56 8.12 -0.46
C HIS A 576 -22.56 8.07 0.71
N PRO A 577 -22.86 7.47 1.89
CA PRO A 577 -21.87 7.28 2.97
C PRO A 577 -20.64 6.48 2.54
N GLY A 578 -19.47 6.86 3.06
CA GLY A 578 -18.18 6.24 2.80
C GLY A 578 -17.19 7.19 2.12
N LYS A 579 -15.87 6.87 2.18
CA LYS A 579 -14.82 7.59 1.46
C LYS A 579 -14.95 7.31 -0.05
N LYS A 580 -14.23 8.03 -0.90
CA LYS A 580 -14.42 8.03 -2.36
C LYS A 580 -13.14 7.68 -3.09
N LEU A 581 -13.23 6.82 -4.12
CA LEU A 581 -12.12 6.51 -5.01
C LEU A 581 -12.60 6.47 -6.46
N LEU A 582 -11.90 7.18 -7.33
CA LEU A 582 -12.03 7.09 -8.78
C LEU A 582 -10.68 6.78 -9.42
N PHE A 583 -10.66 5.82 -10.33
CA PHE A 583 -9.48 5.54 -11.13
C PHE A 583 -9.28 6.60 -12.23
N MET A 584 -8.03 6.86 -12.56
CA MET A 584 -7.63 7.81 -13.61
C MET A 584 -8.38 7.59 -14.93
N GLY A 585 -8.74 8.66 -15.63
CA GLY A 585 -9.49 8.61 -16.89
C GLY A 585 -11.01 8.53 -16.72
N GLN A 586 -11.50 8.05 -15.59
CA GLN A 586 -12.93 8.00 -15.29
C GLN A 586 -13.50 9.39 -15.05
N ASP A 587 -12.72 10.28 -14.47
CA ASP A 587 -13.08 11.64 -14.09
C ASP A 587 -13.32 12.59 -15.27
N PHE A 588 -12.88 12.22 -16.48
CA PHE A 588 -13.26 12.89 -17.72
C PHE A 588 -14.04 11.98 -18.69
N GLY A 589 -14.49 10.82 -18.21
CA GLY A 589 -15.39 9.93 -18.95
C GLY A 589 -14.75 9.32 -20.20
N GLN A 590 -13.54 8.80 -20.09
CA GLN A 590 -12.86 8.02 -21.13
C GLN A 590 -13.80 6.92 -21.67
N MET A 591 -13.86 6.75 -23.00
CA MET A 591 -14.77 5.78 -23.65
C MET A 591 -14.15 4.41 -23.88
N SER A 592 -12.83 4.32 -24.04
CA SER A 592 -12.08 3.05 -24.11
C SER A 592 -11.79 2.49 -22.72
N GLU A 593 -11.56 1.19 -22.62
CA GLU A 593 -10.92 0.60 -21.44
C GLU A 593 -9.55 1.22 -21.20
N TRP A 594 -9.07 1.13 -19.98
CA TRP A 594 -7.70 1.49 -19.66
C TRP A 594 -6.72 0.50 -20.33
N ASN A 595 -5.63 1.05 -20.85
CA ASN A 595 -4.52 0.30 -21.44
C ASN A 595 -3.21 0.78 -20.79
N GLU A 596 -2.54 -0.11 -20.06
CA GLU A 596 -1.30 0.21 -19.35
C GLU A 596 -0.14 0.55 -20.29
N SER A 597 -0.22 0.15 -21.55
CA SER A 597 0.82 0.39 -22.55
C SER A 597 0.74 1.76 -23.23
N GLU A 598 -0.33 2.52 -22.96
CA GLU A 598 -0.61 3.81 -23.59
C GLU A 598 -0.79 4.92 -22.55
N SER A 599 -0.65 6.16 -22.99
CA SER A 599 -1.05 7.33 -22.19
C SER A 599 -2.57 7.41 -22.09
N LEU A 600 -3.10 7.99 -21.00
CA LEU A 600 -4.50 8.38 -21.01
C LEU A 600 -4.78 9.27 -22.24
N PRO A 601 -5.96 9.15 -22.88
CA PRO A 601 -6.32 9.91 -24.06
C PRO A 601 -6.69 11.38 -23.72
N TRP A 602 -5.70 12.14 -23.24
CA TRP A 602 -5.86 13.52 -22.79
C TRP A 602 -6.44 14.46 -23.87
N GLU A 603 -6.28 14.12 -25.14
CA GLU A 603 -6.85 14.84 -26.28
C GLU A 603 -8.38 14.82 -26.27
N LEU A 604 -9.03 13.88 -25.58
CA LEU A 604 -10.48 13.86 -25.41
C LEU A 604 -11.01 15.12 -24.72
N LEU A 605 -10.19 15.78 -23.91
CA LEU A 605 -10.58 17.02 -23.21
C LEU A 605 -10.88 18.20 -24.15
N GLN A 606 -10.50 18.13 -25.43
CA GLN A 606 -10.92 19.11 -26.45
C GLN A 606 -12.40 18.99 -26.82
N TYR A 607 -13.06 17.87 -26.47
CA TYR A 607 -14.46 17.64 -26.75
C TYR A 607 -15.33 17.96 -25.53
N ASP A 608 -16.49 18.62 -25.79
CA ASP A 608 -17.37 19.13 -24.74
C ASP A 608 -17.77 18.08 -23.69
N LYS A 609 -18.12 16.84 -24.12
CA LYS A 609 -18.60 15.82 -23.18
C LYS A 609 -17.54 15.47 -22.14
N HIS A 610 -16.30 15.35 -22.54
CA HIS A 610 -15.19 15.02 -21.66
C HIS A 610 -14.79 16.18 -20.74
N SER A 611 -14.66 17.40 -21.28
CA SER A 611 -14.37 18.59 -20.49
C SER A 611 -15.50 18.94 -19.51
N GLN A 612 -16.76 18.73 -19.88
CA GLN A 612 -17.93 18.92 -19.05
C GLN A 612 -18.02 17.86 -17.93
N THR A 613 -17.65 16.59 -18.22
CA THR A 613 -17.58 15.54 -17.20
C THR A 613 -16.47 15.84 -16.19
N LYS A 614 -15.28 16.25 -16.66
CA LYS A 614 -14.20 16.71 -15.80
C LYS A 614 -14.64 17.85 -14.87
N ALA A 615 -15.33 18.85 -15.45
CA ALA A 615 -15.86 19.97 -14.67
C ALA A 615 -16.90 19.55 -13.64
N TYR A 616 -17.70 18.51 -13.93
CA TYR A 616 -18.67 17.96 -12.99
C TYR A 616 -18.00 17.21 -11.83
N VAL A 617 -17.03 16.34 -12.11
CA VAL A 617 -16.28 15.63 -11.06
C VAL A 617 -15.53 16.60 -10.17
N LYS A 618 -14.90 17.63 -10.75
CA LYS A 618 -14.31 18.73 -9.97
C LYS A 618 -15.32 19.37 -9.02
N ALA A 619 -16.50 19.72 -9.54
CA ALA A 619 -17.57 20.35 -8.73
C ALA A 619 -18.08 19.41 -7.62
N LEU A 620 -18.08 18.09 -7.86
CA LEU A 620 -18.42 17.09 -6.84
C LEU A 620 -17.35 17.00 -5.74
N ASN A 621 -16.06 17.00 -6.08
CA ASN A 621 -14.97 17.03 -5.12
C ASN A 621 -14.99 18.31 -4.28
N GLU A 622 -15.21 19.46 -4.90
CA GLU A 622 -15.36 20.75 -4.20
C GLU A 622 -16.59 20.73 -3.25
N LEU A 623 -17.70 20.14 -3.70
CA LEU A 623 -18.89 19.96 -2.86
C LEU A 623 -18.58 19.05 -1.66
N TYR A 624 -17.93 17.90 -1.91
CA TYR A 624 -17.57 16.94 -0.88
C TYR A 624 -16.67 17.58 0.17
N TYR A 625 -15.59 18.23 -0.25
CA TYR A 625 -14.64 18.86 0.65
C TYR A 625 -15.25 19.96 1.52
N ASN A 626 -16.17 20.78 0.96
CA ASN A 626 -16.72 21.95 1.62
C ASN A 626 -17.98 21.66 2.48
N ASN A 627 -18.51 20.42 2.46
CA ASN A 627 -19.73 20.09 3.18
C ASN A 627 -19.54 18.94 4.17
N PRO A 628 -19.32 19.22 5.46
CA PRO A 628 -19.12 18.20 6.49
C PRO A 628 -20.21 17.11 6.55
N ALA A 629 -21.43 17.41 6.12
CA ALA A 629 -22.48 16.41 6.05
C ALA A 629 -22.15 15.21 5.15
N LEU A 630 -21.21 15.36 4.20
CA LEU A 630 -20.87 14.30 3.27
C LEU A 630 -19.73 13.38 3.77
N TYR A 631 -19.04 13.73 4.87
CA TYR A 631 -17.93 12.94 5.37
C TYR A 631 -17.81 12.82 6.90
N ALA A 632 -18.29 13.80 7.67
CA ALA A 632 -18.04 13.84 9.11
C ALA A 632 -18.69 12.69 9.90
N LYS A 633 -19.75 12.09 9.35
CA LYS A 633 -20.46 10.94 9.93
C LYS A 633 -20.65 9.82 8.90
N ASP A 634 -19.63 9.58 8.06
CA ASP A 634 -19.71 8.53 7.03
C ASP A 634 -19.97 7.14 7.61
N PHE A 635 -19.41 6.87 8.77
CA PHE A 635 -19.45 5.56 9.42
C PHE A 635 -20.43 5.48 10.60
N HIS A 636 -21.35 6.44 10.66
CA HIS A 636 -22.36 6.46 11.71
C HIS A 636 -23.78 6.64 11.13
N PRO A 637 -24.78 5.85 11.56
CA PRO A 637 -26.13 5.91 11.01
C PRO A 637 -26.81 7.28 11.15
N ASP A 638 -26.42 8.09 12.14
CA ASP A 638 -26.96 9.45 12.30
C ASP A 638 -26.56 10.39 11.15
N GLY A 639 -25.55 10.04 10.35
CA GLY A 639 -25.08 10.83 9.19
C GLY A 639 -25.98 10.72 7.95
N PHE A 640 -26.89 9.76 7.93
CA PHE A 640 -27.76 9.48 6.78
C PHE A 640 -29.21 9.29 7.21
N GLU A 641 -30.14 9.62 6.35
CA GLU A 641 -31.55 9.36 6.57
C GLU A 641 -32.33 9.28 5.26
N TRP A 642 -33.01 8.17 5.01
CA TRP A 642 -33.96 8.10 3.92
C TRP A 642 -35.16 9.03 4.12
N ILE A 643 -35.49 9.81 3.10
CA ILE A 643 -36.74 10.49 2.96
C ILE A 643 -37.71 9.62 2.16
N ASN A 644 -37.26 9.14 0.99
CA ASN A 644 -38.02 8.21 0.17
C ASN A 644 -37.08 7.21 -0.53
N CYS A 645 -37.24 5.94 -0.20
CA CYS A 645 -36.51 4.82 -0.83
C CYS A 645 -37.46 3.74 -1.35
N THR A 646 -38.73 4.08 -1.59
CA THR A 646 -39.77 3.13 -1.99
C THR A 646 -40.38 3.44 -3.36
N ASN A 647 -39.97 4.53 -4.01
CA ASN A 647 -40.49 4.91 -5.32
C ASN A 647 -39.75 4.19 -6.46
N SER A 648 -39.83 2.86 -6.45
CA SER A 648 -39.24 2.01 -7.50
C SER A 648 -39.84 2.26 -8.87
N LYS A 649 -41.11 2.59 -8.95
CA LYS A 649 -41.85 2.84 -10.21
C LYS A 649 -41.21 3.95 -11.04
N ASP A 650 -40.78 5.02 -10.36
CA ASP A 650 -40.21 6.20 -11.02
C ASP A 650 -38.65 6.18 -10.94
N ASN A 651 -38.06 5.18 -10.32
CA ASN A 651 -36.61 5.10 -10.07
C ASN A 651 -36.05 6.33 -9.33
N ILE A 652 -36.76 6.81 -8.31
CA ILE A 652 -36.39 7.98 -7.54
C ILE A 652 -36.02 7.58 -6.11
N VAL A 653 -34.88 8.06 -5.61
CA VAL A 653 -34.51 8.03 -4.20
C VAL A 653 -34.28 9.44 -3.68
N VAL A 654 -34.64 9.66 -2.42
CA VAL A 654 -34.44 10.92 -1.71
C VAL A 654 -33.88 10.62 -0.33
N PHE A 655 -32.82 11.30 0.05
CA PHE A 655 -32.18 11.12 1.34
C PHE A 655 -31.51 12.39 1.88
N LEU A 656 -31.15 12.35 3.12
CA LEU A 656 -30.42 13.41 3.82
C LEU A 656 -29.00 12.93 4.15
N ARG A 657 -28.06 13.86 4.05
CA ARG A 657 -26.76 13.77 4.71
C ARG A 657 -26.71 14.82 5.82
N LYS A 658 -26.23 14.42 6.99
CA LYS A 658 -26.41 15.23 8.21
C LYS A 658 -25.13 15.26 9.07
N THR A 659 -25.00 16.36 9.82
CA THR A 659 -24.14 16.45 11.01
C THR A 659 -25.03 16.67 12.23
N ASP A 660 -24.40 16.98 13.38
CA ASP A 660 -25.15 17.40 14.59
C ASP A 660 -25.76 18.81 14.45
N ARG A 661 -25.40 19.53 13.38
CA ARG A 661 -25.90 20.89 13.11
C ARG A 661 -26.94 20.86 12.01
N PRO A 662 -28.22 21.17 12.31
CA PRO A 662 -29.30 21.12 11.29
C PRO A 662 -29.05 22.00 10.07
N GLU A 663 -28.33 23.11 10.20
CA GLU A 663 -27.97 24.01 9.10
C GLU A 663 -26.96 23.44 8.12
N GLU A 664 -26.27 22.36 8.48
CA GLU A 664 -25.35 21.62 7.60
C GLU A 664 -26.04 20.47 6.86
N THR A 665 -27.33 20.22 7.12
CA THR A 665 -28.07 19.18 6.43
C THR A 665 -28.13 19.43 4.93
N LEU A 666 -27.87 18.39 4.14
CA LEU A 666 -28.07 18.35 2.70
C LEU A 666 -29.25 17.43 2.38
N LEU A 667 -30.13 17.89 1.48
CA LEU A 667 -31.18 17.07 0.87
C LEU A 667 -30.68 16.66 -0.53
N ILE A 668 -30.64 15.37 -0.80
CA ILE A 668 -30.21 14.78 -2.06
C ILE A 668 -31.40 14.10 -2.71
N THR A 669 -31.59 14.38 -4.00
CA THR A 669 -32.59 13.74 -4.84
C THR A 669 -31.93 13.10 -6.04
N CYS A 670 -32.19 11.83 -6.30
CA CYS A 670 -31.67 11.10 -7.44
C CYS A 670 -32.86 10.57 -8.25
N ASN A 671 -32.92 10.96 -9.51
CA ASN A 671 -33.85 10.44 -10.50
C ASN A 671 -33.07 9.63 -11.54
N PHE A 672 -33.21 8.32 -11.52
CA PHE A 672 -32.54 7.41 -12.43
C PHE A 672 -33.38 7.05 -13.67
N ALA A 673 -34.48 7.76 -13.89
CA ALA A 673 -35.30 7.64 -15.08
C ALA A 673 -35.10 8.82 -16.05
N PRO A 674 -35.23 8.63 -17.37
CA PRO A 674 -35.11 9.73 -18.38
C PRO A 674 -36.38 10.59 -18.48
N VAL A 675 -37.02 10.83 -17.33
CA VAL A 675 -38.31 11.53 -17.25
C VAL A 675 -38.16 12.72 -16.31
N THR A 676 -38.59 13.89 -16.77
CA THR A 676 -38.73 15.10 -15.93
C THR A 676 -39.98 15.03 -15.10
N HIS A 677 -39.89 15.23 -13.80
CA HIS A 677 -41.03 15.34 -12.91
C HIS A 677 -41.23 16.79 -12.47
N GLU A 678 -42.20 17.46 -13.06
CA GLU A 678 -42.59 18.83 -12.66
C GLU A 678 -43.39 18.80 -11.35
N LYS A 679 -43.14 19.79 -10.49
CA LYS A 679 -43.89 19.96 -9.21
C LYS A 679 -43.86 18.70 -8.34
N TYR A 680 -42.75 17.97 -8.38
CA TYR A 680 -42.53 16.79 -7.54
C TYR A 680 -42.45 17.22 -6.09
N ARG A 681 -43.33 16.63 -5.22
CA ARG A 681 -43.39 16.99 -3.82
C ARG A 681 -42.56 16.05 -2.99
N ILE A 682 -41.70 16.63 -2.15
CA ILE A 682 -40.76 15.90 -1.29
C ILE A 682 -40.96 16.34 0.16
N GLY A 683 -41.07 15.36 1.07
CA GLY A 683 -41.02 15.61 2.50
C GLY A 683 -39.65 16.13 2.94
N VAL A 684 -39.63 17.08 3.89
CA VAL A 684 -38.37 17.69 4.36
C VAL A 684 -38.29 17.69 5.89
N PRO A 685 -37.05 17.64 6.47
CA PRO A 685 -36.87 17.41 7.90
C PRO A 685 -37.42 18.53 8.82
N PHE A 686 -37.47 19.76 8.32
CA PHE A 686 -37.92 20.92 9.13
C PHE A 686 -38.51 22.02 8.25
N ALA A 687 -39.26 22.94 8.87
CA ALA A 687 -39.70 24.17 8.24
C ALA A 687 -38.47 25.03 7.91
N GLY A 688 -38.26 25.36 6.62
CA GLY A 688 -37.01 25.99 6.22
C GLY A 688 -36.96 26.46 4.77
N LYS A 689 -35.77 26.88 4.38
CA LYS A 689 -35.41 27.26 3.02
C LYS A 689 -34.46 26.24 2.43
N TYR A 690 -34.74 25.82 1.20
CA TYR A 690 -34.02 24.80 0.46
C TYR A 690 -33.50 25.42 -0.85
N LYS A 691 -32.15 25.42 -1.01
CA LYS A 691 -31.48 26.01 -2.16
C LYS A 691 -30.71 24.94 -2.88
N GLU A 692 -30.97 24.72 -4.16
CA GLU A 692 -30.15 23.88 -5.03
C GLU A 692 -28.75 24.46 -5.14
N ILE A 693 -27.74 23.65 -4.88
CA ILE A 693 -26.33 24.05 -4.89
C ILE A 693 -25.52 23.30 -5.92
N LEU A 694 -25.96 22.09 -6.31
CA LEU A 694 -25.39 21.32 -7.39
C LEU A 694 -26.47 20.49 -8.07
N ASN A 695 -26.37 20.40 -9.38
CA ASN A 695 -27.28 19.64 -10.24
C ASN A 695 -26.46 19.00 -11.36
N SER A 696 -26.50 17.68 -11.49
CA SER A 696 -25.80 16.94 -12.55
C SER A 696 -26.28 17.29 -13.94
N GLU A 697 -27.52 17.82 -14.06
CA GLU A 697 -28.13 18.21 -15.32
C GLU A 697 -28.03 19.72 -15.64
N ASP A 698 -27.14 20.44 -14.93
CA ASP A 698 -26.77 21.81 -15.29
C ASP A 698 -26.08 21.81 -16.69
N LYS A 699 -26.39 22.80 -17.51
CA LYS A 699 -25.83 22.98 -18.88
C LYS A 699 -24.31 23.05 -18.88
N LYS A 700 -23.69 23.63 -17.83
CA LYS A 700 -22.25 23.73 -17.73
C LYS A 700 -21.57 22.34 -17.63
N PHE A 701 -22.31 21.32 -17.23
CA PHE A 701 -21.87 19.93 -17.18
C PHE A 701 -22.39 19.09 -18.35
N GLY A 702 -23.01 19.72 -19.35
CA GLY A 702 -23.57 19.06 -20.53
C GLY A 702 -24.92 18.39 -20.29
N GLY A 703 -25.62 18.81 -19.26
CA GLY A 703 -26.97 18.34 -18.90
C GLY A 703 -28.09 19.07 -19.65
N SER A 704 -29.33 18.67 -19.35
CA SER A 704 -30.57 19.20 -19.96
C SER A 704 -30.84 20.68 -19.63
N GLY A 705 -30.25 21.20 -18.54
CA GLY A 705 -30.50 22.55 -18.03
C GLY A 705 -31.79 22.69 -17.21
N ILE A 706 -32.39 21.58 -16.82
CA ILE A 706 -33.54 21.57 -15.91
C ILE A 706 -33.05 21.77 -14.48
N GLU A 707 -33.40 22.88 -13.85
CA GLU A 707 -32.88 23.31 -12.54
C GLU A 707 -33.97 23.94 -11.66
N ASN A 708 -33.67 24.14 -10.38
CA ASN A 708 -34.50 24.89 -9.44
C ASN A 708 -33.80 26.18 -8.97
N PRO A 709 -33.78 27.23 -9.81
CA PRO A 709 -32.93 28.41 -9.57
C PRO A 709 -33.44 29.25 -8.36
N ARG A 710 -34.69 29.08 -7.97
CA ARG A 710 -35.29 29.80 -6.83
C ARG A 710 -35.23 28.98 -5.56
N VAL A 711 -34.87 29.63 -4.46
CA VAL A 711 -34.96 29.05 -3.12
C VAL A 711 -36.37 28.59 -2.85
N LYS A 712 -36.55 27.35 -2.50
CA LYS A 712 -37.86 26.78 -2.11
C LYS A 712 -38.07 26.99 -0.61
N THR A 713 -39.24 27.48 -0.25
CA THR A 713 -39.65 27.57 1.15
C THR A 713 -40.61 26.43 1.44
N SER A 714 -40.37 25.67 2.50
CA SER A 714 -41.25 24.57 2.88
C SER A 714 -42.63 25.05 3.24
N LYS A 715 -43.61 24.23 2.88
CA LYS A 715 -45.00 24.38 3.30
C LYS A 715 -45.32 23.33 4.35
N LYS A 716 -46.26 23.64 5.24
CA LYS A 716 -46.80 22.68 6.19
C LYS A 716 -47.85 21.78 5.49
N GLU A 717 -47.33 20.97 4.59
CA GLU A 717 -48.09 19.98 3.82
C GLU A 717 -47.35 18.66 3.93
N GLU A 718 -48.02 17.62 4.35
CA GLU A 718 -47.43 16.32 4.58
C GLU A 718 -46.98 15.65 3.28
N ALA A 719 -45.77 15.12 3.26
CA ALA A 719 -45.22 14.24 2.22
C ALA A 719 -44.15 13.33 2.80
N ASP A 720 -44.01 12.12 2.26
CA ASP A 720 -43.00 11.14 2.66
C ASP A 720 -42.90 10.94 4.20
N GLY A 721 -44.05 10.99 4.90
CA GLY A 721 -44.13 10.89 6.36
C GLY A 721 -43.57 12.10 7.13
N ARG A 722 -43.39 13.27 6.48
CA ARG A 722 -42.89 14.52 7.07
C ARG A 722 -44.02 15.59 7.08
N GLU A 723 -44.07 16.36 8.16
CA GLU A 723 -45.07 17.47 8.30
C GLU A 723 -44.84 18.59 7.30
N ASN A 724 -43.66 18.79 6.81
CA ASN A 724 -43.24 19.85 5.90
C ASN A 724 -42.81 19.25 4.57
N SER A 725 -43.08 19.94 3.48
CA SER A 725 -42.66 19.54 2.15
C SER A 725 -42.27 20.74 1.28
N ILE A 726 -41.52 20.45 0.20
CA ILE A 726 -41.21 21.38 -0.88
C ILE A 726 -41.66 20.80 -2.21
N GLU A 727 -41.91 21.69 -3.19
CA GLU A 727 -42.15 21.29 -4.58
C GLU A 727 -40.96 21.70 -5.43
N ILE A 728 -40.34 20.74 -6.14
CA ILE A 728 -39.22 20.93 -7.03
C ILE A 728 -39.52 20.36 -8.41
N THR A 729 -38.66 20.67 -9.37
CA THR A 729 -38.58 19.95 -10.64
C THR A 729 -37.40 18.99 -10.57
N LEU A 730 -37.68 17.69 -10.76
CA LEU A 730 -36.61 16.68 -10.86
C LEU A 730 -36.17 16.59 -12.32
N ALA A 731 -34.89 16.78 -12.54
CA ALA A 731 -34.26 16.59 -13.84
C ALA A 731 -34.21 15.09 -14.22
N PRO A 732 -34.28 14.74 -15.51
CA PRO A 732 -34.17 13.38 -15.98
C PRO A 732 -32.72 12.87 -15.78
N LEU A 733 -32.55 11.63 -15.36
CA LEU A 733 -31.20 11.04 -15.10
C LEU A 733 -30.32 11.97 -14.22
N GLY A 734 -30.94 12.63 -13.23
CA GLY A 734 -30.34 13.74 -12.51
C GLY A 734 -30.17 13.53 -11.02
N VAL A 735 -29.08 14.01 -10.49
CA VAL A 735 -28.83 14.14 -9.05
C VAL A 735 -28.79 15.63 -8.71
N GLN A 736 -29.67 16.02 -7.77
CA GLN A 736 -29.81 17.42 -7.36
C GLN A 736 -29.61 17.51 -5.85
N ILE A 737 -28.78 18.44 -5.41
CA ILE A 737 -28.35 18.60 -4.02
C ILE A 737 -28.76 19.97 -3.51
N PHE A 738 -29.42 19.99 -2.36
CA PHE A 738 -29.95 21.21 -1.75
C PHE A 738 -29.36 21.42 -0.36
N THR A 739 -28.96 22.66 -0.04
CA THR A 739 -28.74 23.07 1.34
C THR A 739 -30.08 23.30 2.05
N CYS A 740 -30.11 22.97 3.33
CA CYS A 740 -31.31 23.06 4.16
C CYS A 740 -31.07 24.09 5.26
N THR A 741 -31.78 25.24 5.22
CA THR A 741 -31.67 26.29 6.24
C THR A 741 -32.95 26.34 7.08
N PRO A 742 -32.88 25.91 8.37
CA PRO A 742 -34.06 25.98 9.25
C PRO A 742 -34.57 27.42 9.44
N VAL A 743 -35.86 27.58 9.53
CA VAL A 743 -36.45 28.85 10.02
C VAL A 743 -36.19 28.94 11.51
N LYS A 744 -35.46 29.95 11.98
CA LYS A 744 -35.27 30.20 13.40
C LYS A 744 -36.64 30.46 13.98
N GLU A 745 -37.12 29.62 14.91
CA GLU A 745 -38.31 29.90 15.71
C GLU A 745 -38.06 31.23 16.47
N THR A 746 -38.77 32.28 16.05
CA THR A 746 -38.82 33.48 16.87
C THR A 746 -39.53 33.07 18.15
N ALA A 747 -38.84 33.07 19.27
CA ALA A 747 -39.41 32.85 20.58
C ALA A 747 -40.67 33.75 20.74
N LYS A 748 -41.85 33.15 20.64
CA LYS A 748 -43.09 33.82 20.93
C LYS A 748 -42.97 34.26 22.40
N LYS A 749 -42.80 35.58 22.65
CA LYS A 749 -42.97 36.18 23.95
C LYS A 749 -44.34 35.80 24.47
N LYS A 750 -44.42 34.89 25.44
CA LYS A 750 -45.61 34.68 26.24
C LYS A 750 -45.81 35.98 27.05
N THR A 751 -46.64 36.86 26.54
CA THR A 751 -47.24 37.95 27.31
C THR A 751 -48.18 37.32 28.31
N ALA A 752 -47.69 37.06 29.53
CA ALA A 752 -48.53 36.73 30.67
C ALA A 752 -49.30 37.99 31.05
N LYS A 753 -50.58 38.04 30.76
CA LYS A 753 -51.54 39.00 31.33
C LYS A 753 -51.60 38.71 32.81
N ALA A 754 -51.01 39.60 33.58
CA ALA A 754 -51.26 39.66 35.01
C ALA A 754 -52.75 40.13 35.26
N ALA A 755 -53.55 39.27 35.88
CA ALA A 755 -54.76 39.69 36.58
C ALA A 755 -54.48 39.38 38.04
N GLY A 756 -54.33 40.46 38.79
CA GLY A 756 -54.19 40.41 40.25
C GLY A 756 -55.42 40.00 40.99
N LYS A 757 -55.22 39.38 42.13
CA LYS A 757 -56.03 39.59 43.34
C LYS A 757 -55.22 39.10 44.53
N THR A 758 -55.11 40.07 45.44
CA THR A 758 -54.63 40.09 46.83
C THR A 758 -55.24 39.02 47.74
N ALA A 759 -54.42 38.44 48.65
CA ALA A 759 -54.59 38.48 50.10
C ALA A 759 -53.64 37.58 50.87
N LYS A 760 -52.83 38.26 51.65
CA LYS A 760 -52.46 38.10 53.07
C LYS A 760 -52.11 36.73 53.67
N ALA A 761 -50.85 36.60 54.07
CA ALA A 761 -50.28 36.47 55.41
C ALA A 761 -50.37 35.10 56.13
N ASN A 762 -49.33 34.50 56.48
CA ASN A 762 -48.55 34.57 57.71
C ASN A 762 -47.51 33.49 57.87
N LYS A 763 -46.33 33.93 58.14
CA LYS A 763 -45.31 33.60 59.19
C LYS A 763 -45.16 32.13 59.67
N LYS A 764 -43.89 31.79 59.65
CA LYS A 764 -42.94 31.29 60.70
C LYS A 764 -42.39 29.90 60.47
N THR A 765 -41.20 29.80 60.23
CA THR A 765 -39.94 29.55 61.01
C THR A 765 -39.50 28.13 61.21
N ASN A 766 -38.23 27.99 60.92
CA ASN A 766 -37.17 27.17 61.53
C ASN A 766 -36.84 25.85 60.93
N ALA A 767 -35.71 25.83 60.25
CA ALA A 767 -34.39 25.38 60.68
C ALA A 767 -34.25 23.95 61.23
N LYS A 768 -33.53 23.11 60.51
CA LYS A 768 -32.26 22.50 60.96
C LYS A 768 -31.89 21.33 60.05
N LYS A 769 -30.66 21.41 59.55
CA LYS A 769 -29.77 20.27 59.21
C LYS A 769 -29.35 19.57 60.54
N PRO A 770 -28.62 18.47 60.62
CA PRO A 770 -28.02 17.56 59.62
C PRO A 770 -27.92 16.04 60.03
N ALA A 771 -27.13 15.29 59.26
CA ALA A 771 -26.31 14.13 59.65
C ALA A 771 -26.84 12.73 59.30
N LYS A 772 -26.17 12.10 58.40
CA LYS A 772 -25.09 11.11 58.49
C LYS A 772 -25.42 9.66 58.86
N ALA A 773 -24.82 8.79 58.05
CA ALA A 773 -24.36 7.44 58.35
C ALA A 773 -25.42 6.32 58.34
N SER A 774 -25.23 5.14 57.92
CA SER A 774 -24.10 4.24 57.56
C SER A 774 -24.65 2.88 57.21
N GLU A 775 -23.98 2.22 56.32
CA GLU A 775 -23.48 0.86 56.38
C GLU A 775 -24.36 -0.39 56.55
N LYS A 776 -23.92 -1.31 55.72
CA LYS A 776 -23.85 -2.80 55.92
C LYS A 776 -25.02 -3.60 55.35
N ALA A 777 -24.83 -4.50 54.50
CA ALA A 777 -23.88 -5.58 54.17
C ALA A 777 -24.60 -6.92 54.05
N ALA A 778 -24.07 -7.75 53.20
CA ALA A 778 -24.12 -9.23 53.18
C ALA A 778 -25.42 -9.89 52.58
N ALA A 779 -25.38 -10.90 51.84
CA ALA A 779 -24.42 -11.84 51.26
C ALA A 779 -25.19 -13.00 50.61
N LYS A 780 -24.57 -13.60 49.62
CA LYS A 780 -24.65 -15.04 49.23
C LYS A 780 -25.98 -15.66 48.87
N THR A 781 -26.11 -16.33 47.74
CA THR A 781 -25.58 -17.65 47.43
C THR A 781 -25.89 -18.10 46.00
N THR A 782 -24.90 -18.53 45.32
CA THR A 782 -24.72 -19.70 44.43
C THR A 782 -25.92 -20.49 43.92
N ARG A 783 -25.94 -20.75 42.58
CA ARG A 783 -25.80 -22.10 42.01
C ARG A 783 -25.83 -22.07 40.46
N LYS A 784 -24.77 -22.56 39.83
CA LYS A 784 -24.78 -23.32 38.58
C LYS A 784 -25.42 -24.68 38.79
N PRO A 785 -25.83 -25.54 37.83
CA PRO A 785 -25.11 -25.81 36.60
C PRO A 785 -25.96 -26.30 35.37
N LYS A 786 -25.24 -26.40 34.24
CA LYS A 786 -25.30 -27.45 33.20
C LYS A 786 -26.55 -27.60 32.28
N ALA A 787 -26.43 -27.38 31.04
CA ALA A 787 -26.14 -28.33 29.96
C ALA A 787 -25.62 -27.55 28.76
#